data_f14d9ef00d607d6a33dad7e46f90bd92
#
_entry.id   f14d9ef00d607d6a33dad7e46f90bd92
#
_cell.length_a   1.000
_cell.length_b   1.000
_cell.length_c   1.000
_cell.angle_alpha   90.00
_cell.angle_beta   90.00
_cell.angle_gamma   90.00
#
_symmetry.space_group_name_H-M   'P 1'
#
loop_
_entity.id
_entity.type
_entity.pdbx_description
1 polymer ?
#
loop_
_entity_poly.entity_id
_entity_poly.type
_entity_poly.pdbx_seq_one_letter_code
_entity_poly.pdbx_strand_id
1 'polypeptide(L)'
;MNAIKRFGNKANRFAIKWAEFVIKYKWPVLIATIVLAFGLASKGKMEFDGDYHVFFSKSNPELEAFDALQEKYTKDDNVLIVLSPKNKNIFTKENLIAIEELTAESWNTPYSSRVDAITNFQHTSAEGDDLYVDDLSYESHLKTDEEIQEIKRKALKEPLLVDRLLSKDGSVTAINITVRLPGEDSAVEIPEVTAFTRNMISQFREKHPDFDIHTSGLVPLNTAFFEYSQKDFMLTGIMIIIVILTTLILTRSIFSTISTLLVVLFSLISAVGFLGITGIKLTPPSAVFPTMILTLAVADSIHILITMLQKMRKEGLSKKEALVESMRLNFMPVLITSLTTVIGFLTMNFGDVPPFWDLGNITAFGMAMAFLYSTTTLPALMAIFPVRTKQRVVKAGSENRGLYTRLGAYVAENPVKLSIISLLIIGLMAFTATKNRFNDEFVNYFDETVKFRTDTDYISENLTGIYNVEFSVGAGESGGINNPEYLRKLNEFEDWLNEQPEVIHVNAFSEVARRVNRSMHGDDEAYYQVPGNREEAAQYLLLYELSLPFGLDLNNQINVDKSETRLTVTIENVDSASMIAFSKRAENWLKQNTPEYMHAIGVSPTLMFSKLGFRQADSMFKGNIIALILISLVLMLALRNFKLGLLSIIPNVTPVLVGFGLWALYKAQINTGMVIVFGMTLGIIVDDTVHFMSKFLRAQREYGYDARQAVVYAFETVGKALVTTTIVLIVGFAVLAQSHFALNSYMAQITLIIISSALIIDFILLPSLLILTASKPKAVATPEKVQPQVIKS
;
A
#
# COMPACT_ATOMS: atom_id res chain seq x y z
N MET A 1 45.44 -4.80 -15.66
CA MET A 1 44.90 -5.49 -16.85
C MET A 1 44.89 -7.02 -16.70
N ASN A 2 45.96 -7.64 -16.23
CA ASN A 2 46.02 -9.10 -16.11
C ASN A 2 45.13 -9.73 -15.02
N ALA A 3 44.91 -9.08 -13.90
CA ALA A 3 43.99 -9.55 -12.86
C ALA A 3 42.51 -9.53 -13.32
N ILE A 4 42.13 -8.54 -14.11
CA ILE A 4 40.79 -8.37 -14.67
C ILE A 4 40.45 -9.46 -15.70
N LYS A 5 41.41 -9.82 -16.59
CA LYS A 5 41.25 -10.95 -17.52
C LYS A 5 41.16 -12.30 -16.80
N ARG A 6 41.95 -12.50 -15.72
CA ARG A 6 41.92 -13.76 -14.92
C ARG A 6 40.59 -14.01 -14.23
N PHE A 7 39.92 -12.97 -13.73
CA PHE A 7 38.66 -13.17 -12.99
C PHE A 7 37.45 -13.36 -13.96
N GLY A 8 37.40 -12.64 -15.12
CA GLY A 8 36.41 -12.88 -16.18
C GLY A 8 36.46 -14.32 -16.68
N ASN A 9 37.67 -14.86 -16.89
CA ASN A 9 37.85 -16.24 -17.17
C ASN A 9 37.44 -17.17 -16.02
N LYS A 10 37.61 -16.75 -14.75
CA LYS A 10 37.20 -17.54 -13.59
C LYS A 10 35.68 -17.63 -13.47
N ALA A 11 34.96 -16.50 -13.59
CA ALA A 11 33.50 -16.46 -13.52
C ALA A 11 32.83 -17.25 -14.66
N ASN A 12 33.34 -17.10 -15.91
CA ASN A 12 32.87 -17.88 -17.03
C ASN A 12 33.18 -19.38 -16.86
N ARG A 13 34.37 -19.76 -16.33
CA ARG A 13 34.69 -21.14 -16.00
C ARG A 13 33.80 -21.72 -14.90
N PHE A 14 33.45 -20.91 -13.90
CA PHE A 14 32.54 -21.34 -12.85
C PHE A 14 31.14 -21.61 -13.44
N ALA A 15 30.58 -20.68 -14.24
CA ALA A 15 29.28 -20.86 -14.87
C ALA A 15 29.21 -22.09 -15.78
N ILE A 16 30.29 -22.38 -16.55
CA ILE A 16 30.40 -23.60 -17.37
C ILE A 16 30.39 -24.82 -16.48
N LYS A 17 31.29 -24.90 -15.47
CA LYS A 17 31.39 -26.04 -14.56
C LYS A 17 30.07 -26.27 -13.80
N TRP A 18 29.38 -25.19 -13.38
CA TRP A 18 28.08 -25.23 -12.73
C TRP A 18 27.01 -25.83 -13.65
N ALA A 19 26.94 -25.35 -14.89
CA ALA A 19 26.00 -25.88 -15.89
C ALA A 19 26.28 -27.36 -16.19
N GLU A 20 27.56 -27.74 -16.39
CA GLU A 20 27.96 -29.13 -16.60
C GLU A 20 27.63 -30.02 -15.42
N PHE A 21 27.83 -29.53 -14.18
CA PHE A 21 27.46 -30.25 -12.95
C PHE A 21 25.94 -30.45 -12.90
N VAL A 22 25.12 -29.41 -13.08
CA VAL A 22 23.67 -29.51 -13.07
C VAL A 22 23.16 -30.47 -14.18
N ILE A 23 23.70 -30.37 -15.37
CA ILE A 23 23.31 -31.27 -16.49
C ILE A 23 23.73 -32.72 -16.22
N LYS A 24 24.92 -32.96 -15.65
CA LYS A 24 25.40 -34.29 -15.30
C LYS A 24 24.55 -34.91 -14.19
N TYR A 25 24.24 -34.16 -13.16
CA TYR A 25 23.49 -34.60 -11.98
C TYR A 25 22.04 -34.10 -11.98
N LYS A 26 21.41 -34.00 -13.16
CA LYS A 26 20.06 -33.39 -13.35
C LYS A 26 18.98 -34.00 -12.44
N TRP A 27 18.97 -35.32 -12.21
CA TRP A 27 18.00 -35.96 -11.34
C TRP A 27 18.23 -35.68 -9.84
N PRO A 28 19.45 -35.86 -9.28
CA PRO A 28 19.72 -35.44 -7.91
C PRO A 28 19.46 -33.95 -7.65
N VAL A 29 19.82 -33.06 -8.58
CA VAL A 29 19.55 -31.60 -8.48
C VAL A 29 18.07 -31.34 -8.46
N LEU A 30 17.28 -31.98 -9.34
CA LEU A 30 15.84 -31.78 -9.37
C LEU A 30 15.17 -32.28 -8.08
N ILE A 31 15.57 -33.46 -7.59
CA ILE A 31 15.07 -34.00 -6.32
C ILE A 31 15.42 -33.06 -5.16
N ALA A 32 16.67 -32.59 -5.10
CA ALA A 32 17.09 -31.66 -4.05
C ALA A 32 16.31 -30.35 -4.06
N THR A 33 16.04 -29.78 -5.24
CA THR A 33 15.25 -28.54 -5.36
C THR A 33 13.77 -28.75 -5.02
N ILE A 34 13.20 -29.92 -5.38
CA ILE A 34 11.84 -30.29 -4.96
C ILE A 34 11.76 -30.45 -3.44
N VAL A 35 12.71 -31.20 -2.85
CA VAL A 35 12.78 -31.40 -1.39
C VAL A 35 12.93 -30.05 -0.66
N LEU A 36 13.76 -29.17 -1.19
CA LEU A 36 13.94 -27.82 -0.64
C LEU A 36 12.62 -27.02 -0.70
N ALA A 37 11.97 -26.96 -1.87
CA ALA A 37 10.74 -26.19 -2.05
C ALA A 37 9.61 -26.72 -1.16
N PHE A 38 9.36 -28.02 -1.14
CA PHE A 38 8.30 -28.64 -0.32
C PHE A 38 8.68 -28.71 1.17
N GLY A 39 9.97 -28.84 1.48
CA GLY A 39 10.47 -28.78 2.85
C GLY A 39 10.25 -27.39 3.48
N LEU A 40 10.46 -26.31 2.71
CA LEU A 40 10.07 -24.96 3.13
C LEU A 40 8.55 -24.85 3.21
N ALA A 41 7.83 -25.28 2.18
CA ALA A 41 6.37 -25.21 2.13
C ALA A 41 5.69 -25.93 3.31
N SER A 42 6.27 -27.00 3.84
CA SER A 42 5.74 -27.71 5.02
C SER A 42 5.70 -26.86 6.29
N LYS A 43 6.41 -25.75 6.33
CA LYS A 43 6.37 -24.74 7.40
C LYS A 43 5.43 -23.60 7.06
N GLY A 44 4.93 -23.56 5.82
CA GLY A 44 4.08 -22.47 5.33
C GLY A 44 2.79 -22.38 6.12
N LYS A 45 2.48 -21.18 6.59
CA LYS A 45 1.22 -20.80 7.22
C LYS A 45 0.82 -19.46 6.62
N MET A 46 -0.38 -19.37 6.07
CA MET A 46 -0.92 -18.13 5.54
C MET A 46 -2.07 -17.69 6.43
N GLU A 47 -1.83 -16.68 7.21
CA GLU A 47 -2.82 -16.01 8.03
C GLU A 47 -2.95 -14.58 7.52
N PHE A 48 -4.17 -14.07 7.54
CA PHE A 48 -4.45 -12.68 7.16
C PHE A 48 -4.77 -11.88 8.41
N ASP A 49 -4.26 -10.66 8.45
CA ASP A 49 -4.56 -9.69 9.49
C ASP A 49 -5.10 -8.42 8.82
N GLY A 50 -6.35 -8.09 9.12
CA GLY A 50 -7.04 -6.92 8.59
C GLY A 50 -7.18 -5.78 9.60
N ASP A 51 -6.59 -5.91 10.79
CA ASP A 51 -6.61 -4.85 11.79
C ASP A 51 -5.76 -3.66 11.31
N TYR A 52 -6.29 -2.45 11.39
CA TYR A 52 -5.56 -1.24 10.97
C TYR A 52 -4.30 -1.00 11.81
N HIS A 53 -4.19 -1.53 13.02
CA HIS A 53 -2.99 -1.42 13.87
C HIS A 53 -1.75 -2.03 13.21
N VAL A 54 -1.91 -2.99 12.27
CA VAL A 54 -0.77 -3.60 11.55
C VAL A 54 0.08 -2.59 10.78
N PHE A 55 -0.51 -1.43 10.42
CA PHE A 55 0.23 -0.38 9.72
C PHE A 55 1.23 0.37 10.60
N PHE A 56 1.13 0.22 11.93
CA PHE A 56 1.95 0.93 12.89
C PHE A 56 2.94 -0.02 13.58
N SER A 57 4.18 0.41 13.72
CA SER A 57 5.13 -0.31 14.56
C SER A 57 4.77 -0.14 16.05
N LYS A 58 5.06 -1.14 16.87
CA LYS A 58 4.78 -1.08 18.32
C LYS A 58 5.45 0.09 19.05
N SER A 59 6.50 0.67 18.50
CA SER A 59 7.20 1.84 19.00
C SER A 59 6.77 3.15 18.36
N ASN A 60 5.63 3.14 17.68
CA ASN A 60 5.08 4.33 17.04
C ASN A 60 4.49 5.27 18.10
N PRO A 61 4.98 6.53 18.24
CA PRO A 61 4.56 7.41 19.33
C PRO A 61 3.11 7.84 19.23
N GLU A 62 2.55 7.90 18.03
CA GLU A 62 1.13 8.22 17.84
C GLU A 62 0.24 7.05 18.23
N LEU A 63 0.68 5.81 17.97
CA LEU A 63 -0.03 4.61 18.42
C LEU A 63 -0.01 4.52 19.95
N GLU A 64 1.16 4.72 20.58
CA GLU A 64 1.27 4.73 22.04
C GLU A 64 0.36 5.79 22.68
N ALA A 65 0.28 6.98 22.09
CA ALA A 65 -0.61 8.04 22.58
C ALA A 65 -2.10 7.71 22.39
N PHE A 66 -2.46 7.05 21.28
CA PHE A 66 -3.82 6.62 21.00
C PHE A 66 -4.24 5.47 21.93
N ASP A 67 -3.39 4.47 22.12
CA ASP A 67 -3.62 3.36 23.05
C ASP A 67 -3.80 3.87 24.48
N ALA A 68 -2.96 4.82 24.91
CA ALA A 68 -3.07 5.45 26.23
C ALA A 68 -4.40 6.23 26.38
N LEU A 69 -4.91 6.85 25.33
CA LEU A 69 -6.23 7.47 25.33
C LEU A 69 -7.35 6.42 25.47
N GLN A 70 -7.26 5.33 24.72
CA GLN A 70 -8.24 4.24 24.80
C GLN A 70 -8.23 3.48 26.12
N GLU A 71 -7.10 3.44 26.82
CA GLU A 71 -7.02 2.86 28.18
C GLU A 71 -7.70 3.74 29.23
N LYS A 72 -7.67 5.07 29.06
CA LYS A 72 -8.32 6.04 29.96
C LYS A 72 -9.83 6.09 29.79
N TYR A 73 -10.30 5.95 28.56
CA TYR A 73 -11.69 6.01 28.17
C TYR A 73 -12.12 4.68 27.54
N THR A 74 -13.37 4.55 27.20
CA THR A 74 -13.86 3.36 26.51
C THR A 74 -13.24 3.26 25.11
N LYS A 75 -12.84 2.06 24.68
CA LYS A 75 -12.47 1.79 23.29
C LYS A 75 -13.62 2.13 22.36
N ASP A 76 -13.29 2.70 21.21
CA ASP A 76 -14.26 3.23 20.23
C ASP A 76 -14.28 2.46 18.90
N ASP A 77 -13.92 1.17 18.91
CA ASP A 77 -14.22 0.36 17.73
C ASP A 77 -15.74 0.39 17.51
N ASN A 78 -16.15 0.73 16.30
CA ASN A 78 -17.56 0.98 16.07
C ASN A 78 -18.06 0.46 14.72
N VAL A 79 -19.40 0.31 14.66
CA VAL A 79 -20.16 0.20 13.43
C VAL A 79 -21.15 1.36 13.42
N LEU A 80 -21.00 2.26 12.45
CA LEU A 80 -21.95 3.34 12.21
C LEU A 80 -22.93 2.92 11.12
N ILE A 81 -24.21 2.82 11.46
CA ILE A 81 -25.31 2.49 10.53
C ILE A 81 -26.06 3.77 10.25
N VAL A 82 -26.05 4.22 9.01
CA VAL A 82 -26.72 5.45 8.58
C VAL A 82 -27.99 5.10 7.80
N LEU A 83 -29.07 5.74 8.19
CA LEU A 83 -30.41 5.52 7.69
C LEU A 83 -30.93 6.77 6.98
N SER A 84 -31.28 6.62 5.72
CA SER A 84 -31.88 7.68 4.89
C SER A 84 -33.21 7.20 4.32
N PRO A 85 -34.36 7.64 4.91
CA PRO A 85 -35.64 7.27 4.38
C PRO A 85 -35.90 7.99 3.04
N LYS A 86 -36.53 7.32 2.10
CA LYS A 86 -36.81 7.83 0.74
C LYS A 86 -37.68 9.09 0.76
N ASN A 87 -38.51 9.28 1.80
CA ASN A 87 -39.30 10.48 2.00
C ASN A 87 -38.49 11.66 2.59
N LYS A 88 -37.20 11.48 2.85
CA LYS A 88 -36.27 12.49 3.42
C LYS A 88 -36.79 13.15 4.71
N ASN A 89 -37.48 12.42 5.55
CA ASN A 89 -37.94 12.91 6.84
C ASN A 89 -37.88 11.78 7.89
N ILE A 90 -36.93 11.87 8.81
CA ILE A 90 -36.80 10.94 9.94
C ILE A 90 -38.00 11.01 10.87
N PHE A 91 -38.58 12.17 11.04
CA PHE A 91 -39.61 12.46 12.03
C PHE A 91 -41.00 12.18 11.45
N THR A 92 -41.23 10.94 11.08
CA THR A 92 -42.54 10.31 10.89
C THR A 92 -42.71 9.18 11.88
N LYS A 93 -43.93 8.82 12.22
CA LYS A 93 -44.24 7.77 13.18
C LYS A 93 -43.63 6.43 12.74
N GLU A 94 -43.80 6.11 11.45
CA GLU A 94 -43.32 4.88 10.87
C GLU A 94 -41.78 4.80 10.89
N ASN A 95 -41.13 5.91 10.58
CA ASN A 95 -39.65 5.95 10.53
C ASN A 95 -39.05 5.89 11.95
N LEU A 96 -39.62 6.61 12.92
CA LEU A 96 -39.14 6.52 14.31
C LEU A 96 -39.32 5.12 14.89
N ILE A 97 -40.45 4.45 14.65
CA ILE A 97 -40.66 3.05 15.06
C ILE A 97 -39.57 2.14 14.46
N ALA A 98 -39.31 2.28 13.16
CA ALA A 98 -38.31 1.47 12.50
C ALA A 98 -36.89 1.71 13.09
N ILE A 99 -36.56 2.96 13.42
CA ILE A 99 -35.27 3.31 14.03
C ILE A 99 -35.18 2.78 15.46
N GLU A 100 -36.28 2.85 16.25
CA GLU A 100 -36.35 2.24 17.59
C GLU A 100 -36.10 0.71 17.54
N GLU A 101 -36.76 0.00 16.60
CA GLU A 101 -36.54 -1.44 16.40
C GLU A 101 -35.10 -1.76 16.09
N LEU A 102 -34.49 -1.03 15.16
CA LEU A 102 -33.07 -1.27 14.79
C LEU A 102 -32.12 -0.88 15.92
N THR A 103 -32.41 0.17 16.68
CA THR A 103 -31.62 0.59 17.85
C THR A 103 -31.65 -0.51 18.91
N ALA A 104 -32.84 -1.07 19.21
CA ALA A 104 -32.99 -2.16 20.18
C ALA A 104 -32.22 -3.44 19.71
N GLU A 105 -32.30 -3.80 18.43
CA GLU A 105 -31.57 -4.96 17.89
C GLU A 105 -30.04 -4.73 17.86
N SER A 106 -29.61 -3.48 17.70
CA SER A 106 -28.19 -3.11 17.70
C SER A 106 -27.46 -3.43 19.02
N TRP A 107 -28.16 -3.45 20.14
CA TRP A 107 -27.62 -3.85 21.44
C TRP A 107 -27.20 -5.33 21.48
N ASN A 108 -27.81 -6.19 20.65
CA ASN A 108 -27.47 -7.62 20.55
C ASN A 108 -26.20 -7.88 19.73
N THR A 109 -25.58 -6.84 19.14
CA THR A 109 -24.32 -6.99 18.40
C THR A 109 -23.25 -7.58 19.32
N PRO A 110 -22.51 -8.62 18.88
CA PRO A 110 -21.42 -9.18 19.66
C PRO A 110 -20.45 -8.10 20.15
N TYR A 111 -20.07 -8.18 21.41
CA TYR A 111 -19.17 -7.21 22.06
C TYR A 111 -19.72 -5.77 22.16
N SER A 112 -21.00 -5.54 21.87
CA SER A 112 -21.61 -4.21 22.02
C SER A 112 -21.50 -3.74 23.47
N SER A 113 -20.99 -2.54 23.65
CA SER A 113 -20.87 -1.88 24.96
C SER A 113 -21.74 -0.64 25.07
N ARG A 114 -22.10 -0.05 23.91
CA ARG A 114 -22.91 1.17 23.83
C ARG A 114 -23.59 1.26 22.47
N VAL A 115 -24.81 1.76 22.44
CA VAL A 115 -25.52 2.10 21.21
C VAL A 115 -26.05 3.51 21.35
N ASP A 116 -25.60 4.41 20.46
CA ASP A 116 -26.08 5.78 20.39
C ASP A 116 -26.94 5.96 19.14
N ALA A 117 -28.17 6.43 19.32
CA ALA A 117 -29.11 6.73 18.25
C ALA A 117 -29.94 7.97 18.63
N ILE A 118 -30.66 8.52 17.66
CA ILE A 118 -31.59 9.61 17.92
C ILE A 118 -32.71 9.18 18.92
N THR A 119 -33.13 7.94 18.85
CA THR A 119 -34.25 7.42 19.63
C THR A 119 -33.91 7.25 21.11
N ASN A 120 -32.71 6.80 21.43
CA ASN A 120 -32.25 6.62 22.82
C ASN A 120 -31.30 7.75 23.27
N PHE A 121 -31.33 8.90 22.61
CA PHE A 121 -30.59 10.07 23.06
C PHE A 121 -31.17 10.59 24.38
N GLN A 122 -30.33 10.78 25.37
CA GLN A 122 -30.71 11.14 26.73
C GLN A 122 -31.03 12.61 26.81
N HIS A 123 -32.33 12.94 26.68
CA HIS A 123 -32.85 14.31 26.84
C HIS A 123 -33.01 14.64 28.30
N THR A 124 -32.52 15.79 28.73
CA THR A 124 -32.61 16.26 30.11
C THR A 124 -33.78 17.23 30.29
N SER A 125 -34.53 17.06 31.38
CA SER A 125 -35.54 18.02 31.87
C SER A 125 -35.53 18.02 33.40
N ALA A 126 -36.08 19.02 34.04
CA ALA A 126 -36.16 19.03 35.48
C ALA A 126 -37.56 19.53 35.97
N GLU A 127 -38.00 18.95 37.07
CA GLU A 127 -39.18 19.44 37.82
C GLU A 127 -38.78 19.65 39.29
N GLY A 128 -38.75 20.96 39.68
CA GLY A 128 -38.20 21.34 40.98
C GLY A 128 -36.70 21.06 41.07
N ASP A 129 -36.31 20.27 42.09
CA ASP A 129 -34.90 19.90 42.32
C ASP A 129 -34.53 18.53 41.68
N ASP A 130 -35.48 17.86 41.02
CA ASP A 130 -35.28 16.53 40.41
C ASP A 130 -34.95 16.64 38.95
N LEU A 131 -33.85 16.03 38.54
CA LEU A 131 -33.41 15.88 37.14
C LEU A 131 -33.96 14.58 36.52
N TYR A 132 -34.70 14.74 35.42
CA TYR A 132 -35.21 13.63 34.61
C TYR A 132 -34.33 13.51 33.35
N VAL A 133 -33.95 12.28 33.05
CA VAL A 133 -33.15 11.93 31.87
C VAL A 133 -33.86 10.83 31.13
N ASP A 134 -34.53 11.18 30.05
CA ASP A 134 -35.37 10.27 29.28
C ASP A 134 -34.92 10.13 27.87
N ASP A 135 -35.22 8.99 27.24
CA ASP A 135 -34.99 8.80 25.80
C ASP A 135 -35.77 9.85 24.99
N LEU A 136 -35.12 10.48 24.03
CA LEU A 136 -35.73 11.54 23.20
C LEU A 136 -36.95 11.03 22.43
N SER A 137 -36.98 9.77 22.03
CA SER A 137 -38.10 9.11 21.38
C SER A 137 -38.24 7.68 21.92
N TYR A 138 -39.21 7.49 22.76
CA TYR A 138 -39.55 6.18 23.33
C TYR A 138 -41.02 5.86 23.05
N GLU A 139 -41.33 4.60 22.69
CA GLU A 139 -42.67 4.15 22.33
C GLU A 139 -43.34 5.05 21.26
N SER A 140 -42.62 5.34 20.16
CA SER A 140 -43.12 6.21 19.10
C SER A 140 -44.46 5.75 18.50
N HIS A 141 -44.80 4.46 18.63
CA HIS A 141 -46.11 3.93 18.23
C HIS A 141 -47.29 4.51 19.01
N LEU A 142 -47.05 5.04 20.19
CA LEU A 142 -48.08 5.70 21.05
C LEU A 142 -48.14 7.25 20.83
N LYS A 143 -47.13 7.83 20.16
CA LYS A 143 -47.05 9.29 20.00
C LYS A 143 -48.03 9.81 18.97
N THR A 144 -48.52 11.05 19.23
CA THR A 144 -49.30 11.86 18.31
C THR A 144 -48.37 12.59 17.31
N ASP A 145 -48.92 13.09 16.21
CA ASP A 145 -48.15 13.89 15.25
C ASP A 145 -47.57 15.17 15.88
N GLU A 146 -48.28 15.78 16.82
CA GLU A 146 -47.81 16.97 17.55
C GLU A 146 -46.55 16.60 18.40
N GLU A 147 -46.62 15.50 19.14
CA GLU A 147 -45.47 15.02 19.93
C GLU A 147 -44.26 14.70 19.05
N ILE A 148 -44.48 14.11 17.88
CA ILE A 148 -43.42 13.86 16.91
C ILE A 148 -42.77 15.16 16.38
N GLN A 149 -43.57 16.19 16.13
CA GLN A 149 -43.02 17.51 15.75
C GLN A 149 -42.27 18.16 16.92
N GLU A 150 -42.67 17.91 18.17
CA GLU A 150 -41.92 18.38 19.33
C GLU A 150 -40.59 17.65 19.47
N ILE A 151 -40.55 16.31 19.26
CA ILE A 151 -39.33 15.53 19.21
C ILE A 151 -38.39 16.10 18.11
N LYS A 152 -38.93 16.37 16.91
CA LYS A 152 -38.16 16.99 15.82
C LYS A 152 -37.55 18.32 16.24
N ARG A 153 -38.35 19.17 16.88
CA ARG A 153 -37.89 20.49 17.32
C ARG A 153 -36.76 20.41 18.34
N LYS A 154 -36.86 19.47 19.29
CA LYS A 154 -35.84 19.21 20.30
C LYS A 154 -34.57 18.64 19.64
N ALA A 155 -34.71 17.61 18.80
CA ALA A 155 -33.58 16.96 18.13
C ALA A 155 -32.75 17.93 17.26
N LEU A 156 -33.42 18.78 16.47
CA LEU A 156 -32.74 19.73 15.59
C LEU A 156 -32.08 20.91 16.32
N LYS A 157 -32.41 21.11 17.59
CA LYS A 157 -31.76 22.11 18.46
C LYS A 157 -30.68 21.53 19.36
N GLU A 158 -30.52 20.21 19.37
CA GLU A 158 -29.57 19.53 20.25
C GLU A 158 -28.17 19.47 19.62
N PRO A 159 -27.21 20.25 20.15
CA PRO A 159 -25.86 20.31 19.58
C PRO A 159 -25.14 18.95 19.59
N LEU A 160 -25.41 18.08 20.55
CA LEU A 160 -24.81 16.75 20.66
C LEU A 160 -25.35 15.72 19.64
N LEU A 161 -26.46 16.06 18.94
CA LEU A 161 -27.06 15.22 17.91
C LEU A 161 -26.78 15.70 16.50
N VAL A 162 -26.95 17.01 16.25
CA VAL A 162 -26.85 17.58 14.91
C VAL A 162 -25.40 17.49 14.42
N ASP A 163 -25.23 17.15 13.15
CA ASP A 163 -23.92 16.91 12.50
C ASP A 163 -23.10 15.75 13.10
N ARG A 164 -23.74 14.94 13.95
CA ARG A 164 -23.15 13.70 14.51
C ARG A 164 -24.03 12.48 14.22
N LEU A 165 -25.24 12.45 14.75
CA LEU A 165 -26.21 11.36 14.57
C LEU A 165 -27.46 11.79 13.80
N LEU A 166 -27.60 13.08 13.51
CA LEU A 166 -28.74 13.67 12.82
C LEU A 166 -28.25 14.74 11.84
N SER A 167 -28.73 14.72 10.60
CA SER A 167 -28.47 15.80 9.64
C SER A 167 -29.22 17.09 10.01
N LYS A 168 -28.67 18.24 9.62
CA LYS A 168 -29.24 19.58 9.89
C LYS A 168 -30.70 19.74 9.45
N ASP A 169 -31.08 19.06 8.40
CA ASP A 169 -32.44 19.10 7.82
C ASP A 169 -33.37 17.99 8.36
N GLY A 170 -32.83 17.05 9.15
CA GLY A 170 -33.58 15.91 9.68
C GLY A 170 -33.94 14.86 8.63
N SER A 171 -33.18 14.77 7.54
CA SER A 171 -33.40 13.80 6.46
C SER A 171 -32.61 12.50 6.64
N VAL A 172 -31.54 12.52 7.41
CA VAL A 172 -30.63 11.39 7.63
C VAL A 172 -30.33 11.25 9.12
N THR A 173 -30.26 10.01 9.61
CA THR A 173 -29.85 9.72 10.99
C THR A 173 -28.90 8.53 11.04
N ALA A 174 -28.17 8.40 12.14
CA ALA A 174 -27.28 7.28 12.39
C ALA A 174 -27.56 6.55 13.69
N ILE A 175 -27.21 5.27 13.71
CA ILE A 175 -27.05 4.44 14.91
C ILE A 175 -25.55 4.08 14.99
N ASN A 176 -24.91 4.48 16.08
CA ASN A 176 -23.51 4.16 16.33
C ASN A 176 -23.42 3.04 17.38
N ILE A 177 -22.93 1.88 16.97
CA ILE A 177 -22.70 0.72 17.83
C ILE A 177 -21.23 0.71 18.22
N THR A 178 -20.91 1.03 19.47
CA THR A 178 -19.55 0.92 20.01
C THR A 178 -19.35 -0.52 20.48
N VAL A 179 -18.32 -1.19 19.99
CA VAL A 179 -17.95 -2.55 20.35
C VAL A 179 -16.62 -2.55 21.11
N ARG A 180 -16.53 -3.41 22.11
CA ARG A 180 -15.31 -3.63 22.88
C ARG A 180 -14.73 -4.98 22.55
N LEU A 181 -13.96 -5.05 21.47
CA LEU A 181 -13.31 -6.28 21.03
C LEU A 181 -12.34 -6.78 22.11
N PRO A 182 -12.35 -8.10 22.44
CA PRO A 182 -11.40 -8.70 23.38
C PRO A 182 -9.93 -8.48 23.01
N GLY A 183 -9.62 -8.47 21.69
CA GLY A 183 -8.25 -8.29 21.17
C GLY A 183 -7.42 -9.57 21.28
N GLU A 184 -8.06 -10.73 21.41
CA GLU A 184 -7.40 -12.04 21.41
C GLU A 184 -7.14 -12.54 19.99
N ASP A 185 -8.13 -12.41 19.09
CA ASP A 185 -8.01 -12.81 17.69
C ASP A 185 -8.92 -11.96 16.78
N SER A 186 -8.36 -10.90 16.23
CA SER A 186 -9.04 -9.99 15.30
C SER A 186 -9.59 -10.70 14.05
N ALA A 187 -8.98 -11.82 13.65
CA ALA A 187 -9.46 -12.63 12.51
C ALA A 187 -10.76 -13.40 12.81
N VAL A 188 -11.17 -13.49 14.07
CA VAL A 188 -12.45 -14.09 14.51
C VAL A 188 -13.43 -13.01 14.95
N GLU A 189 -12.99 -12.10 15.82
CA GLU A 189 -13.83 -11.08 16.46
C GLU A 189 -14.47 -10.11 15.44
N ILE A 190 -13.68 -9.56 14.52
CA ILE A 190 -14.17 -8.63 13.49
C ILE A 190 -15.17 -9.29 12.53
N PRO A 191 -14.93 -10.50 11.98
CA PRO A 191 -15.92 -11.22 11.18
C PRO A 191 -17.21 -11.55 11.94
N GLU A 192 -17.17 -11.84 13.24
CA GLU A 192 -18.35 -12.12 14.05
C GLU A 192 -19.25 -10.89 14.13
N VAL A 193 -18.72 -9.72 14.51
CA VAL A 193 -19.47 -8.44 14.52
C VAL A 193 -20.01 -8.12 13.13
N THR A 194 -19.18 -8.29 12.11
CA THR A 194 -19.57 -7.99 10.73
C THR A 194 -20.70 -8.89 10.22
N ALA A 195 -20.63 -10.20 10.52
CA ALA A 195 -21.66 -11.14 10.09
C ALA A 195 -23.01 -10.83 10.77
N PHE A 196 -22.98 -10.52 12.07
CA PHE A 196 -24.17 -10.13 12.82
C PHE A 196 -24.78 -8.85 12.24
N THR A 197 -23.99 -7.79 12.13
CA THR A 197 -24.49 -6.48 11.65
C THR A 197 -24.99 -6.53 10.22
N ARG A 198 -24.33 -7.28 9.32
CA ARG A 198 -24.82 -7.49 7.94
C ARG A 198 -26.14 -8.24 7.91
N ASN A 199 -26.30 -9.27 8.75
CA ASN A 199 -27.56 -10.02 8.85
C ASN A 199 -28.70 -9.12 9.38
N MET A 200 -28.45 -8.38 10.46
CA MET A 200 -29.39 -7.43 11.05
C MET A 200 -29.83 -6.38 10.00
N ILE A 201 -28.89 -5.76 9.28
CA ILE A 201 -29.19 -4.79 8.21
C ILE A 201 -29.98 -5.44 7.08
N SER A 202 -29.67 -6.70 6.72
CA SER A 202 -30.44 -7.42 5.68
C SER A 202 -31.91 -7.63 6.09
N GLN A 203 -32.13 -8.09 7.32
CA GLN A 203 -33.48 -8.29 7.84
C GLN A 203 -34.25 -6.96 7.97
N PHE A 204 -33.56 -5.91 8.42
CA PHE A 204 -34.17 -4.57 8.48
C PHE A 204 -34.55 -4.05 7.08
N ARG A 205 -33.69 -4.22 6.08
CA ARG A 205 -33.97 -3.82 4.70
C ARG A 205 -35.16 -4.57 4.09
N GLU A 206 -35.33 -5.84 4.41
CA GLU A 206 -36.47 -6.63 3.96
C GLU A 206 -37.78 -6.13 4.57
N LYS A 207 -37.76 -5.72 5.85
CA LYS A 207 -38.91 -5.22 6.60
C LYS A 207 -39.21 -3.76 6.25
N HIS A 208 -38.18 -2.95 6.01
CA HIS A 208 -38.26 -1.52 5.75
C HIS A 208 -37.56 -1.11 4.44
N PRO A 209 -38.14 -1.47 3.26
CA PRO A 209 -37.51 -1.24 1.97
C PRO A 209 -37.44 0.24 1.55
N ASP A 210 -38.07 1.12 2.32
CA ASP A 210 -38.05 2.57 2.12
C ASP A 210 -36.85 3.28 2.71
N PHE A 211 -35.93 2.55 3.34
CA PHE A 211 -34.67 3.09 3.85
C PHE A 211 -33.51 2.71 2.93
N ASP A 212 -32.70 3.69 2.55
CA ASP A 212 -31.36 3.50 2.06
C ASP A 212 -30.41 3.42 3.28
N ILE A 213 -29.54 2.39 3.30
CA ILE A 213 -28.70 2.07 4.46
C ILE A 213 -27.24 2.04 4.05
N HIS A 214 -26.45 2.83 4.74
CA HIS A 214 -25.00 2.92 4.57
C HIS A 214 -24.29 2.55 5.86
N THR A 215 -23.05 2.05 5.75
CA THR A 215 -22.26 1.60 6.92
C THR A 215 -20.84 2.12 6.85
N SER A 216 -20.35 2.63 7.99
CA SER A 216 -18.96 3.04 8.16
C SER A 216 -18.48 2.73 9.59
N GLY A 217 -17.28 3.17 9.95
CA GLY A 217 -16.66 2.91 11.25
C GLY A 217 -15.44 2.01 11.16
N LEU A 218 -14.78 1.78 12.29
CA LEU A 218 -13.53 1.01 12.34
C LEU A 218 -13.72 -0.47 12.04
N VAL A 219 -14.82 -1.10 12.48
CA VAL A 219 -15.11 -2.52 12.18
C VAL A 219 -15.38 -2.73 10.69
N PRO A 220 -16.21 -1.94 9.99
CA PRO A 220 -16.35 -2.00 8.54
C PRO A 220 -15.04 -1.72 7.77
N LEU A 221 -14.20 -0.81 8.25
CA LEU A 221 -12.87 -0.54 7.68
C LEU A 221 -11.98 -1.79 7.75
N ASN A 222 -11.83 -2.37 8.95
CA ASN A 222 -11.03 -3.59 9.16
C ASN A 222 -11.55 -4.77 8.34
N THR A 223 -12.88 -4.89 8.24
CA THR A 223 -13.53 -5.89 7.37
C THR A 223 -13.16 -5.69 5.92
N ALA A 224 -13.17 -4.46 5.43
CA ALA A 224 -12.76 -4.14 4.05
C ALA A 224 -11.28 -4.50 3.82
N PHE A 225 -10.38 -4.19 4.75
CA PHE A 225 -8.98 -4.61 4.68
C PHE A 225 -8.84 -6.13 4.54
N PHE A 226 -9.54 -6.88 5.38
CA PHE A 226 -9.50 -8.34 5.36
C PHE A 226 -10.05 -8.94 4.05
N GLU A 227 -11.25 -8.53 3.63
CA GLU A 227 -11.90 -9.05 2.43
C GLU A 227 -11.12 -8.72 1.14
N TYR A 228 -10.59 -7.50 1.03
CA TYR A 228 -9.87 -7.07 -0.18
C TYR A 228 -8.43 -7.59 -0.21
N SER A 229 -7.82 -7.90 0.95
CA SER A 229 -6.58 -8.68 0.99
C SER A 229 -6.75 -10.07 0.37
N GLN A 230 -7.85 -10.74 0.69
CA GLN A 230 -8.16 -12.04 0.09
C GLN A 230 -8.46 -11.95 -1.41
N LYS A 231 -9.17 -10.91 -1.86
CA LYS A 231 -9.43 -10.67 -3.28
C LYS A 231 -8.13 -10.40 -4.06
N ASP A 232 -7.22 -9.59 -3.52
CA ASP A 232 -5.92 -9.35 -4.12
C ASP A 232 -5.08 -10.63 -4.24
N PHE A 233 -5.15 -11.49 -3.23
CA PHE A 233 -4.50 -12.81 -3.30
C PHE A 233 -5.06 -13.66 -4.44
N MET A 234 -6.36 -13.59 -4.74
CA MET A 234 -6.99 -14.30 -5.87
C MET A 234 -6.45 -13.84 -7.24
N LEU A 235 -5.97 -12.60 -7.39
CA LEU A 235 -5.31 -12.13 -8.61
C LEU A 235 -4.11 -13.00 -9.00
N THR A 236 -3.51 -13.71 -8.03
CA THR A 236 -2.45 -14.69 -8.26
C THR A 236 -2.85 -15.78 -9.26
N GLY A 237 -4.09 -16.24 -9.20
CA GLY A 237 -4.60 -17.24 -10.15
C GLY A 237 -4.63 -16.73 -11.59
N ILE A 238 -5.09 -15.50 -11.80
CA ILE A 238 -5.08 -14.82 -13.10
C ILE A 238 -3.64 -14.65 -13.58
N MET A 239 -2.74 -14.24 -12.68
CA MET A 239 -1.33 -14.04 -13.00
C MET A 239 -0.64 -15.32 -13.47
N ILE A 240 -0.91 -16.47 -12.86
CA ILE A 240 -0.36 -17.77 -13.30
C ILE A 240 -0.76 -18.07 -14.75
N ILE A 241 -2.03 -17.86 -15.11
CA ILE A 241 -2.51 -18.07 -16.47
C ILE A 241 -1.79 -17.14 -17.45
N ILE A 242 -1.62 -15.88 -17.08
CA ILE A 242 -0.94 -14.87 -17.90
C ILE A 242 0.53 -15.22 -18.10
N VAL A 243 1.23 -15.65 -17.04
CA VAL A 243 2.63 -16.11 -17.12
C VAL A 243 2.76 -17.28 -18.08
N ILE A 244 1.85 -18.26 -18.01
CA ILE A 244 1.83 -19.41 -18.93
C ILE A 244 1.68 -18.95 -20.37
N LEU A 245 0.65 -18.16 -20.66
CA LEU A 245 0.35 -17.69 -22.02
C LEU A 245 1.49 -16.85 -22.59
N THR A 246 1.96 -15.88 -21.82
CA THR A 246 3.04 -14.96 -22.24
C THR A 246 4.33 -15.74 -22.52
N THR A 247 4.73 -16.62 -21.60
CA THR A 247 5.93 -17.44 -21.78
C THR A 247 5.81 -18.38 -22.97
N LEU A 248 4.63 -18.97 -23.20
CA LEU A 248 4.36 -19.83 -24.35
C LEU A 248 4.48 -19.08 -25.68
N ILE A 249 3.87 -17.90 -25.79
CA ILE A 249 3.92 -17.05 -26.99
C ILE A 249 5.37 -16.65 -27.30
N LEU A 250 6.10 -16.23 -26.30
CA LEU A 250 7.45 -15.68 -26.45
C LEU A 250 8.51 -16.74 -26.74
N THR A 251 8.48 -17.88 -26.05
CA THR A 251 9.44 -18.98 -26.25
C THR A 251 9.04 -19.89 -27.40
N ARG A 252 7.75 -20.00 -27.69
CA ARG A 252 7.16 -20.97 -28.65
C ARG A 252 7.59 -22.39 -28.34
N SER A 253 7.64 -22.75 -27.06
CA SER A 253 8.08 -24.05 -26.57
C SER A 253 7.35 -24.40 -25.29
N ILE A 254 6.49 -25.41 -25.33
CA ILE A 254 5.73 -25.91 -24.17
C ILE A 254 6.67 -26.32 -23.04
N PHE A 255 7.76 -27.03 -23.36
CA PHE A 255 8.72 -27.47 -22.34
C PHE A 255 9.45 -26.31 -21.66
N SER A 256 9.75 -25.23 -22.39
CA SER A 256 10.30 -24.01 -21.80
C SER A 256 9.29 -23.35 -20.88
N THR A 257 8.02 -23.30 -21.28
CA THR A 257 6.93 -22.75 -20.46
C THR A 257 6.73 -23.53 -19.17
N ILE A 258 6.67 -24.87 -19.25
CA ILE A 258 6.54 -25.73 -18.06
C ILE A 258 7.75 -25.55 -17.13
N SER A 259 8.96 -25.48 -17.69
CA SER A 259 10.17 -25.30 -16.87
C SER A 259 10.17 -23.94 -16.16
N THR A 260 9.77 -22.86 -16.83
CA THR A 260 9.60 -21.53 -16.22
C THR A 260 8.54 -21.56 -15.15
N LEU A 261 7.38 -22.16 -15.43
CA LEU A 261 6.29 -22.25 -14.46
C LEU A 261 6.72 -22.97 -13.18
N LEU A 262 7.45 -24.09 -13.30
CA LEU A 262 7.96 -24.83 -12.15
C LEU A 262 8.95 -24.01 -11.33
N VAL A 263 9.85 -23.25 -11.97
CA VAL A 263 10.79 -22.35 -11.28
C VAL A 263 10.00 -21.31 -10.47
N VAL A 264 9.03 -20.68 -11.11
CA VAL A 264 8.22 -19.62 -10.50
C VAL A 264 7.38 -20.17 -9.35
N LEU A 265 6.73 -21.34 -9.53
CA LEU A 265 5.94 -21.98 -8.47
C LEU A 265 6.81 -22.40 -7.30
N PHE A 266 8.00 -22.98 -7.55
CA PHE A 266 8.92 -23.32 -6.46
C PHE A 266 9.39 -22.09 -5.68
N SER A 267 9.60 -20.96 -6.36
CA SER A 267 9.93 -19.68 -5.70
C SER A 267 8.79 -19.21 -4.82
N LEU A 268 7.55 -19.27 -5.33
CA LEU A 268 6.35 -18.87 -4.60
C LEU A 268 6.11 -19.75 -3.36
N ILE A 269 6.11 -21.07 -3.50
CA ILE A 269 5.93 -21.97 -2.35
C ILE A 269 7.07 -21.86 -1.34
N SER A 270 8.28 -21.56 -1.76
CA SER A 270 9.38 -21.27 -0.85
C SER A 270 9.14 -19.99 -0.06
N ALA A 271 8.57 -18.95 -0.70
CA ALA A 271 8.19 -17.70 -0.04
C ALA A 271 7.04 -17.90 0.96
N VAL A 272 6.06 -18.77 0.63
CA VAL A 272 5.01 -19.18 1.60
C VAL A 272 5.64 -19.92 2.79
N GLY A 273 6.65 -20.77 2.56
CA GLY A 273 7.40 -21.39 3.63
C GLY A 273 8.12 -20.40 4.53
N PHE A 274 8.64 -19.32 3.95
CA PHE A 274 9.26 -18.21 4.70
C PHE A 274 8.27 -17.52 5.64
N LEU A 275 7.02 -17.27 5.21
CA LEU A 275 5.96 -16.74 6.06
C LEU A 275 5.78 -17.57 7.34
N GLY A 276 5.64 -18.88 7.19
CA GLY A 276 5.44 -19.77 8.33
C GLY A 276 6.65 -19.89 9.27
N ILE A 277 7.89 -19.73 8.74
CA ILE A 277 9.10 -19.72 9.54
C ILE A 277 9.23 -18.42 10.34
N THR A 278 8.85 -17.29 9.75
CA THR A 278 8.98 -15.95 10.35
C THR A 278 7.78 -15.55 11.18
N GLY A 279 6.63 -16.24 11.02
CA GLY A 279 5.37 -15.88 11.68
C GLY A 279 4.71 -14.61 11.11
N ILE A 280 5.12 -14.17 9.92
CA ILE A 280 4.53 -13.00 9.26
C ILE A 280 3.09 -13.32 8.85
N LYS A 281 2.14 -12.47 9.28
CA LYS A 281 0.75 -12.49 8.82
C LYS A 281 0.61 -11.59 7.57
N LEU A 282 -0.26 -12.01 6.66
CA LEU A 282 -0.53 -11.24 5.44
C LEU A 282 -1.47 -10.07 5.74
N THR A 283 -1.08 -8.92 5.26
CA THR A 283 -1.83 -7.66 5.34
C THR A 283 -2.20 -7.17 3.94
N PRO A 284 -3.09 -6.19 3.76
CA PRO A 284 -3.46 -5.71 2.43
C PRO A 284 -2.26 -5.37 1.52
N PRO A 285 -1.22 -4.64 1.98
CA PRO A 285 -0.05 -4.40 1.14
C PRO A 285 0.80 -5.65 0.88
N SER A 286 0.94 -6.56 1.84
CA SER A 286 1.81 -7.73 1.70
C SER A 286 1.15 -8.89 0.94
N ALA A 287 -0.19 -8.94 0.89
CA ALA A 287 -0.95 -9.99 0.19
C ALA A 287 -0.65 -10.10 -1.32
N VAL A 288 -0.07 -9.07 -1.92
CA VAL A 288 0.29 -9.05 -3.35
C VAL A 288 1.65 -9.68 -3.67
N PHE A 289 2.41 -10.17 -2.66
CA PHE A 289 3.71 -10.80 -2.87
C PHE A 289 3.72 -11.92 -3.92
N PRO A 290 2.66 -12.76 -4.07
CA PRO A 290 2.67 -13.80 -5.07
C PRO A 290 2.71 -13.23 -6.49
N THR A 291 1.92 -12.21 -6.76
CA THR A 291 1.89 -11.53 -8.07
C THR A 291 3.25 -10.92 -8.40
N MET A 292 3.92 -10.31 -7.42
CA MET A 292 5.27 -9.76 -7.58
C MET A 292 6.29 -10.86 -7.89
N ILE A 293 6.34 -11.94 -7.10
CA ILE A 293 7.29 -13.05 -7.33
C ILE A 293 7.02 -13.71 -8.68
N LEU A 294 5.75 -14.00 -9.02
CA LEU A 294 5.36 -14.57 -10.31
C LEU A 294 5.84 -13.73 -11.48
N THR A 295 5.69 -12.42 -11.38
CA THR A 295 6.08 -11.48 -12.44
C THR A 295 7.60 -11.41 -12.61
N LEU A 296 8.34 -11.29 -11.52
CA LEU A 296 9.78 -11.04 -11.53
C LEU A 296 10.60 -12.32 -11.80
N ALA A 297 10.22 -13.45 -11.20
CA ALA A 297 10.95 -14.72 -11.36
C ALA A 297 10.94 -15.28 -12.80
N VAL A 298 9.96 -14.84 -13.60
CA VAL A 298 9.89 -15.20 -15.03
C VAL A 298 11.08 -14.62 -15.82
N ALA A 299 11.51 -13.39 -15.48
CA ALA A 299 12.57 -12.68 -16.21
C ALA A 299 13.89 -13.48 -16.24
N ASP A 300 14.36 -13.96 -15.10
CA ASP A 300 15.58 -14.78 -14.99
C ASP A 300 15.54 -16.02 -15.90
N SER A 301 14.41 -16.72 -15.88
CA SER A 301 14.20 -17.90 -16.71
C SER A 301 14.19 -17.59 -18.21
N ILE A 302 13.55 -16.47 -18.60
CA ILE A 302 13.45 -16.04 -20.00
C ILE A 302 14.83 -15.73 -20.60
N HIS A 303 15.70 -15.02 -19.89
CA HIS A 303 17.05 -14.70 -20.35
C HIS A 303 17.86 -15.98 -20.68
N ILE A 304 17.79 -16.99 -19.82
CA ILE A 304 18.48 -18.27 -20.04
C ILE A 304 17.86 -19.02 -21.22
N LEU A 305 16.52 -19.12 -21.27
CA LEU A 305 15.80 -19.87 -22.30
C LEU A 305 15.92 -19.26 -23.69
N ILE A 306 15.74 -17.93 -23.82
CA ILE A 306 15.83 -17.25 -25.12
C ILE A 306 17.24 -17.42 -25.69
N THR A 307 18.27 -17.26 -24.86
CA THR A 307 19.65 -17.43 -25.30
C THR A 307 19.91 -18.87 -25.77
N MET A 308 19.49 -19.88 -24.99
CA MET A 308 19.58 -21.28 -25.36
C MET A 308 18.90 -21.58 -26.69
N LEU A 309 17.63 -21.13 -26.84
CA LEU A 309 16.86 -21.37 -28.06
C LEU A 309 17.44 -20.63 -29.29
N GLN A 310 18.01 -19.43 -29.09
CA GLN A 310 18.72 -18.71 -30.17
C GLN A 310 19.96 -19.45 -30.62
N LYS A 311 20.78 -19.98 -29.70
CA LYS A 311 21.99 -20.75 -30.00
C LYS A 311 21.65 -22.03 -30.77
N MET A 312 20.59 -22.72 -30.39
CA MET A 312 20.11 -23.90 -31.15
C MET A 312 19.61 -23.52 -32.56
N ARG A 313 18.86 -22.40 -32.71
CA ARG A 313 18.23 -21.99 -33.97
C ARG A 313 19.18 -21.33 -34.96
N LYS A 314 20.09 -20.46 -34.49
CA LYS A 314 20.98 -19.64 -35.32
C LYS A 314 22.34 -20.33 -35.55
N GLU A 315 22.90 -20.97 -34.49
CA GLU A 315 24.24 -21.53 -34.54
C GLU A 315 24.24 -23.06 -34.69
N GLY A 316 23.04 -23.68 -34.63
CA GLY A 316 22.93 -25.14 -34.82
C GLY A 316 23.53 -25.99 -33.69
N LEU A 317 23.81 -25.36 -32.54
CA LEU A 317 24.37 -26.09 -31.39
C LEU A 317 23.42 -27.19 -30.89
N SER A 318 23.98 -28.28 -30.39
CA SER A 318 23.20 -29.30 -29.70
C SER A 318 22.55 -28.71 -28.45
N LYS A 319 21.49 -29.33 -27.97
CA LYS A 319 20.76 -28.90 -26.78
C LYS A 319 21.67 -28.68 -25.57
N LYS A 320 22.60 -29.64 -25.33
CA LYS A 320 23.56 -29.57 -24.21
C LYS A 320 24.53 -28.42 -24.37
N GLU A 321 25.13 -28.26 -25.53
CA GLU A 321 26.06 -27.15 -25.83
C GLU A 321 25.39 -25.78 -25.74
N ALA A 322 24.18 -25.66 -26.30
CA ALA A 322 23.40 -24.44 -26.24
C ALA A 322 23.04 -24.07 -24.81
N LEU A 323 22.74 -25.06 -23.94
CA LEU A 323 22.41 -24.82 -22.54
C LEU A 323 23.65 -24.37 -21.75
N VAL A 324 24.79 -25.03 -21.92
CA VAL A 324 26.07 -24.64 -21.30
C VAL A 324 26.48 -23.23 -21.75
N GLU A 325 26.33 -22.94 -23.03
CA GLU A 325 26.68 -21.63 -23.57
C GLU A 325 25.71 -20.55 -23.07
N SER A 326 24.42 -20.86 -22.97
CA SER A 326 23.43 -19.97 -22.37
C SER A 326 23.76 -19.61 -20.92
N MET A 327 24.10 -20.59 -20.11
CA MET A 327 24.52 -20.39 -18.71
C MET A 327 25.82 -19.59 -18.63
N ARG A 328 26.81 -19.87 -19.51
CA ARG A 328 28.06 -19.07 -19.59
C ARG A 328 27.78 -17.59 -19.84
N LEU A 329 26.75 -17.29 -20.65
CA LEU A 329 26.41 -15.92 -21.09
C LEU A 329 25.57 -15.19 -20.07
N ASN A 330 24.68 -15.86 -19.32
CA ASN A 330 23.66 -15.25 -18.52
C ASN A 330 23.83 -15.46 -17.02
N PHE A 331 24.63 -16.41 -16.53
CA PHE A 331 24.76 -16.70 -15.09
C PHE A 331 25.15 -15.44 -14.27
N MET A 332 26.19 -14.71 -14.70
CA MET A 332 26.62 -13.51 -13.99
C MET A 332 25.64 -12.34 -14.12
N PRO A 333 25.11 -12.02 -15.31
CA PRO A 333 24.03 -11.05 -15.42
C PRO A 333 22.84 -11.37 -14.50
N VAL A 334 22.29 -12.58 -14.54
CA VAL A 334 21.16 -13.00 -13.70
C VAL A 334 21.49 -12.94 -12.21
N LEU A 335 22.71 -13.33 -11.80
CA LEU A 335 23.14 -13.16 -10.39
C LEU A 335 23.13 -11.70 -9.96
N ILE A 336 23.61 -10.81 -10.81
CA ILE A 336 23.68 -9.37 -10.49
C ILE A 336 22.27 -8.78 -10.41
N THR A 337 21.42 -9.11 -11.38
CA THR A 337 20.05 -8.60 -11.43
C THR A 337 19.20 -9.13 -10.26
N SER A 338 19.29 -10.43 -9.95
CA SER A 338 18.61 -10.99 -8.76
C SER A 338 19.12 -10.35 -7.47
N LEU A 339 20.43 -10.10 -7.33
CA LEU A 339 21.00 -9.44 -6.16
C LEU A 339 20.52 -7.98 -6.03
N THR A 340 20.52 -7.24 -7.12
CA THR A 340 20.03 -5.84 -7.12
C THR A 340 18.52 -5.77 -6.84
N THR A 341 17.75 -6.73 -7.33
CA THR A 341 16.31 -6.84 -7.01
C THR A 341 16.09 -7.15 -5.53
N VAL A 342 16.84 -8.09 -4.95
CA VAL A 342 16.81 -8.37 -3.50
C VAL A 342 17.15 -7.11 -2.70
N ILE A 343 18.20 -6.38 -3.07
CA ILE A 343 18.56 -5.10 -2.41
C ILE A 343 17.40 -4.11 -2.53
N GLY A 344 16.80 -3.95 -3.71
CA GLY A 344 15.69 -3.04 -3.94
C GLY A 344 14.49 -3.33 -3.03
N PHE A 345 14.09 -4.60 -2.89
CA PHE A 345 13.00 -4.98 -2.00
C PHE A 345 13.35 -4.85 -0.52
N LEU A 346 14.58 -5.17 -0.12
CA LEU A 346 15.03 -5.00 1.26
C LEU A 346 15.07 -3.54 1.71
N THR A 347 15.10 -2.57 0.79
CA THR A 347 15.02 -1.14 1.16
C THR A 347 13.69 -0.75 1.78
N MET A 348 12.63 -1.54 1.57
CA MET A 348 11.35 -1.31 2.24
C MET A 348 11.46 -1.37 3.77
N ASN A 349 12.48 -2.05 4.31
CA ASN A 349 12.76 -2.08 5.76
C ASN A 349 13.26 -0.73 6.33
N PHE A 350 13.58 0.26 5.51
CA PHE A 350 13.88 1.62 5.97
C PHE A 350 12.63 2.44 6.25
N GLY A 351 11.48 2.03 5.76
CA GLY A 351 10.21 2.70 6.01
C GLY A 351 9.68 2.48 7.43
N ASP A 352 8.60 3.18 7.78
CA ASP A 352 7.96 3.10 9.10
C ASP A 352 6.70 2.22 9.12
N VAL A 353 6.30 1.67 7.97
CA VAL A 353 5.08 0.88 7.78
C VAL A 353 5.40 -0.62 7.71
N PRO A 354 5.11 -1.42 8.77
CA PRO A 354 5.46 -2.85 8.84
C PRO A 354 4.96 -3.71 7.67
N PRO A 355 3.73 -3.56 7.15
CA PRO A 355 3.28 -4.29 5.97
C PRO A 355 4.19 -4.20 4.74
N PHE A 356 4.90 -3.09 4.57
CA PHE A 356 5.86 -2.96 3.48
C PHE A 356 7.19 -3.66 3.78
N TRP A 357 7.62 -3.73 5.07
CA TRP A 357 8.76 -4.57 5.46
C TRP A 357 8.50 -6.02 5.10
N ASP A 358 7.30 -6.50 5.44
CA ASP A 358 6.87 -7.87 5.17
C ASP A 358 6.84 -8.16 3.67
N LEU A 359 6.20 -7.27 2.88
CA LEU A 359 6.21 -7.36 1.42
C LEU A 359 7.63 -7.42 0.86
N GLY A 360 8.51 -6.53 1.33
CA GLY A 360 9.91 -6.45 0.92
C GLY A 360 10.68 -7.72 1.24
N ASN A 361 10.57 -8.21 2.47
CA ASN A 361 11.29 -9.39 2.94
C ASN A 361 10.83 -10.67 2.25
N ILE A 362 9.51 -10.87 2.12
CA ILE A 362 8.92 -12.03 1.44
C ILE A 362 9.33 -12.06 -0.03
N THR A 363 9.24 -10.91 -0.70
CA THR A 363 9.58 -10.80 -2.13
C THR A 363 11.09 -10.97 -2.34
N ALA A 364 11.94 -10.36 -1.50
CA ALA A 364 13.39 -10.52 -1.56
C ALA A 364 13.80 -11.99 -1.38
N PHE A 365 13.22 -12.71 -0.41
CA PHE A 365 13.45 -14.14 -0.25
C PHE A 365 12.98 -14.94 -1.48
N GLY A 366 11.78 -14.67 -1.98
CA GLY A 366 11.24 -15.29 -3.18
C GLY A 366 12.12 -15.09 -4.40
N MET A 367 12.72 -13.91 -4.58
CA MET A 367 13.65 -13.61 -5.68
C MET A 367 14.99 -14.30 -5.52
N ALA A 368 15.52 -14.42 -4.30
CA ALA A 368 16.71 -15.22 -4.03
C ALA A 368 16.48 -16.70 -4.39
N MET A 369 15.31 -17.24 -4.08
CA MET A 369 14.91 -18.60 -4.46
C MET A 369 14.67 -18.72 -5.97
N ALA A 370 14.15 -17.68 -6.63
CA ALA A 370 14.01 -17.66 -8.09
C ALA A 370 15.36 -17.77 -8.81
N PHE A 371 16.36 -17.02 -8.35
CA PHE A 371 17.73 -17.18 -8.83
C PHE A 371 18.26 -18.60 -8.64
N LEU A 372 18.07 -19.17 -7.46
CA LEU A 372 18.51 -20.55 -7.18
C LEU A 372 17.86 -21.53 -8.15
N TYR A 373 16.53 -21.48 -8.33
CA TYR A 373 15.81 -22.41 -9.19
C TYR A 373 16.03 -22.14 -10.68
N SER A 374 16.21 -20.88 -11.11
CA SER A 374 16.54 -20.56 -12.51
C SER A 374 17.94 -21.04 -12.92
N THR A 375 18.87 -21.16 -11.97
CA THR A 375 20.24 -21.62 -12.22
C THR A 375 20.47 -23.12 -11.92
N THR A 376 19.49 -23.80 -11.28
CA THR A 376 19.55 -25.23 -10.95
C THR A 376 18.41 -26.02 -11.59
N THR A 377 17.17 -25.76 -11.19
CA THR A 377 15.98 -26.50 -11.65
C THR A 377 15.74 -26.31 -13.14
N LEU A 378 15.81 -25.06 -13.64
CA LEU A 378 15.57 -24.76 -15.06
C LEU A 378 16.55 -25.50 -15.99
N PRO A 379 17.90 -25.43 -15.82
CA PRO A 379 18.81 -26.19 -16.64
C PRO A 379 18.66 -27.72 -16.50
N ALA A 380 18.35 -28.23 -15.31
CA ALA A 380 18.09 -29.66 -15.10
C ALA A 380 16.85 -30.14 -15.88
N LEU A 381 15.74 -29.42 -15.82
CA LEU A 381 14.52 -29.70 -16.60
C LEU A 381 14.76 -29.59 -18.10
N MET A 382 15.46 -28.54 -18.55
CA MET A 382 15.79 -28.38 -19.96
C MET A 382 16.76 -29.49 -20.48
N ALA A 383 17.59 -30.05 -19.62
CA ALA A 383 18.41 -31.23 -19.97
C ALA A 383 17.58 -32.51 -20.09
N ILE A 384 16.42 -32.60 -19.36
CA ILE A 384 15.53 -33.77 -19.39
C ILE A 384 14.56 -33.68 -20.58
N PHE A 385 13.87 -32.56 -20.73
CA PHE A 385 12.78 -32.39 -21.70
C PHE A 385 13.26 -32.42 -23.16
N PRO A 386 12.48 -33.03 -24.10
CA PRO A 386 12.84 -33.14 -25.51
C PRO A 386 12.57 -31.82 -26.26
N VAL A 387 13.41 -30.80 -26.05
CA VAL A 387 13.33 -29.55 -26.79
C VAL A 387 13.95 -29.69 -28.18
N ARG A 388 13.13 -29.49 -29.21
CA ARG A 388 13.51 -29.47 -30.61
C ARG A 388 13.24 -28.11 -31.22
N THR A 389 14.16 -27.60 -32.02
CA THR A 389 14.00 -26.35 -32.77
C THR A 389 14.26 -26.57 -34.24
N LYS A 390 13.44 -25.99 -35.12
CA LYS A 390 13.77 -25.96 -36.57
C LYS A 390 14.92 -24.96 -36.79
N GLN A 391 15.98 -25.40 -37.39
CA GLN A 391 17.08 -24.53 -37.82
C GLN A 391 16.54 -23.53 -38.83
N ARG A 392 16.78 -22.25 -38.61
CA ARG A 392 16.50 -21.21 -39.58
C ARG A 392 17.78 -20.96 -40.36
N VAL A 393 17.89 -21.58 -41.54
CA VAL A 393 19.00 -21.31 -42.47
C VAL A 393 18.82 -19.83 -42.89
N VAL A 394 19.66 -18.97 -42.35
CA VAL A 394 19.80 -17.61 -42.86
C VAL A 394 20.54 -17.71 -44.17
N LYS A 395 19.84 -17.51 -45.29
CA LYS A 395 20.53 -17.44 -46.61
C LYS A 395 21.58 -16.36 -46.52
N ALA A 396 22.84 -16.75 -46.73
CA ALA A 396 23.97 -15.81 -46.87
C ALA A 396 23.59 -14.83 -48.01
N GLY A 397 23.50 -13.54 -47.71
CA GLY A 397 23.16 -12.48 -48.67
C GLY A 397 21.81 -11.81 -48.51
N SER A 398 20.94 -12.19 -47.56
CA SER A 398 19.75 -11.39 -47.27
C SER A 398 20.12 -10.22 -46.34
N GLU A 399 20.18 -9.01 -46.89
CA GLU A 399 20.34 -7.74 -46.14
C GLU A 399 19.18 -7.41 -45.17
N ASN A 400 18.32 -8.39 -44.85
CA ASN A 400 17.19 -8.12 -44.00
C ASN A 400 17.69 -8.06 -42.52
N ARG A 401 18.33 -6.94 -42.19
CA ARG A 401 18.72 -6.58 -40.82
C ARG A 401 17.47 -6.64 -39.97
N GLY A 402 17.48 -7.48 -38.92
CA GLY A 402 16.35 -7.57 -37.98
C GLY A 402 15.98 -6.21 -37.36
N LEU A 403 14.76 -6.07 -36.88
CA LEU A 403 14.24 -4.81 -36.30
C LEU A 403 15.22 -4.20 -35.27
N TYR A 404 15.71 -5.02 -34.35
CA TYR A 404 16.63 -4.56 -33.29
C TYR A 404 17.99 -4.11 -33.85
N THR A 405 18.49 -4.76 -34.89
CA THR A 405 19.74 -4.36 -35.55
C THR A 405 19.58 -3.01 -36.26
N ARG A 406 18.41 -2.75 -36.89
CA ARG A 406 18.08 -1.45 -37.49
C ARG A 406 17.98 -0.35 -36.46
N LEU A 407 17.28 -0.61 -35.34
CA LEU A 407 17.16 0.32 -34.23
C LEU A 407 18.54 0.66 -33.64
N GLY A 408 19.35 -0.37 -33.38
CA GLY A 408 20.72 -0.18 -32.87
C GLY A 408 21.61 0.63 -33.82
N ALA A 409 21.49 0.44 -35.14
CA ALA A 409 22.20 1.23 -36.16
C ALA A 409 21.75 2.70 -36.15
N TYR A 410 20.42 2.94 -36.09
CA TYR A 410 19.87 4.30 -36.01
C TYR A 410 20.36 5.06 -34.77
N VAL A 411 20.34 4.39 -33.59
CA VAL A 411 20.85 4.99 -32.36
C VAL A 411 22.35 5.24 -32.44
N ALA A 412 23.12 4.32 -33.02
CA ALA A 412 24.57 4.47 -33.20
C ALA A 412 24.94 5.59 -34.15
N GLU A 413 24.09 5.93 -35.12
CA GLU A 413 24.30 7.05 -36.07
C GLU A 413 23.93 8.40 -35.44
N ASN A 414 22.97 8.48 -34.50
CA ASN A 414 22.40 9.71 -33.98
C ASN A 414 22.58 9.90 -32.43
N PRO A 415 23.72 9.55 -31.79
CA PRO A 415 23.82 9.51 -30.34
C PRO A 415 23.66 10.88 -29.68
N VAL A 416 24.19 11.95 -30.28
CA VAL A 416 24.11 13.33 -29.72
C VAL A 416 22.68 13.84 -29.75
N LYS A 417 22.00 13.71 -30.90
CA LYS A 417 20.61 14.17 -31.07
C LYS A 417 19.67 13.46 -30.08
N LEU A 418 19.80 12.14 -29.97
CA LEU A 418 18.96 11.33 -29.10
C LEU A 418 19.24 11.62 -27.63
N SER A 419 20.51 11.83 -27.23
CA SER A 419 20.83 12.22 -25.85
C SER A 419 20.24 13.57 -25.48
N ILE A 420 20.32 14.58 -26.34
CA ILE A 420 19.76 15.92 -26.08
C ILE A 420 18.25 15.85 -25.95
N ILE A 421 17.56 15.18 -26.86
CA ILE A 421 16.09 15.02 -26.81
C ILE A 421 15.68 14.29 -25.52
N SER A 422 16.35 13.20 -25.17
CA SER A 422 16.06 12.44 -23.94
C SER A 422 16.27 13.30 -22.70
N LEU A 423 17.36 14.05 -22.61
CA LEU A 423 17.65 14.92 -21.46
C LEU A 423 16.64 16.06 -21.31
N LEU A 424 16.16 16.63 -22.43
CA LEU A 424 15.11 17.65 -22.40
C LEU A 424 13.79 17.09 -21.89
N ILE A 425 13.39 15.90 -22.36
CA ILE A 425 12.18 15.22 -21.88
C ILE A 425 12.30 14.88 -20.39
N ILE A 426 13.44 14.34 -19.96
CA ILE A 426 13.71 13.99 -18.56
C ILE A 426 13.68 15.26 -17.68
N GLY A 427 14.30 16.36 -18.13
CA GLY A 427 14.26 17.64 -17.42
C GLY A 427 12.83 18.17 -17.24
N LEU A 428 12.00 18.09 -18.30
CA LEU A 428 10.59 18.46 -18.23
C LEU A 428 9.81 17.55 -17.25
N MET A 429 10.01 16.24 -17.33
CA MET A 429 9.35 15.29 -16.42
C MET A 429 9.83 15.45 -14.97
N ALA A 430 11.11 15.72 -14.75
CA ALA A 430 11.61 16.02 -13.41
C ALA A 430 10.96 17.29 -12.83
N PHE A 431 10.77 18.32 -13.66
CA PHE A 431 10.04 19.52 -13.25
C PHE A 431 8.57 19.23 -12.93
N THR A 432 7.86 18.46 -13.76
CA THR A 432 6.47 18.09 -13.45
C THR A 432 6.36 17.19 -12.20
N ALA A 433 7.34 16.32 -11.96
CA ALA A 433 7.37 15.47 -10.77
C ALA A 433 7.34 16.27 -9.45
N THR A 434 7.87 17.51 -9.43
CA THR A 434 7.80 18.37 -8.23
C THR A 434 6.39 18.88 -7.91
N LYS A 435 5.43 18.69 -8.80
CA LYS A 435 4.03 19.09 -8.59
C LYS A 435 3.22 18.05 -7.85
N ASN A 436 3.77 16.85 -7.66
CA ASN A 436 3.11 15.84 -6.84
C ASN A 436 2.99 16.33 -5.39
N ARG A 437 1.80 16.14 -4.82
CA ARG A 437 1.52 16.41 -3.41
C ARG A 437 1.35 15.08 -2.69
N PHE A 438 1.93 14.99 -1.51
CA PHE A 438 1.68 13.84 -0.66
C PHE A 438 0.31 14.00 -0.01
N ASN A 439 -0.54 13.00 -0.19
CA ASN A 439 -1.86 12.93 0.42
C ASN A 439 -2.21 11.47 0.70
N ASP A 440 -2.46 11.15 1.96
CA ASP A 440 -2.65 9.79 2.43
C ASP A 440 -3.93 9.70 3.27
N GLU A 441 -5.05 9.72 2.59
CA GLU A 441 -6.38 9.57 3.17
C GLU A 441 -6.75 8.09 3.20
N PHE A 442 -6.93 7.51 4.40
CA PHE A 442 -7.14 6.07 4.53
C PHE A 442 -8.45 5.58 3.89
N VAL A 443 -9.48 6.40 3.78
CA VAL A 443 -10.72 6.06 3.05
C VAL A 443 -10.44 5.87 1.56
N ASN A 444 -9.51 6.65 1.02
CA ASN A 444 -9.04 6.56 -0.37
C ASN A 444 -8.12 5.35 -0.63
N TYR A 445 -7.87 4.50 0.38
CA TYR A 445 -7.20 3.21 0.17
C TYR A 445 -8.09 2.21 -0.55
N PHE A 446 -9.39 2.46 -0.65
CA PHE A 446 -10.33 1.66 -1.43
C PHE A 446 -10.82 2.44 -2.65
N ASP A 447 -11.03 1.73 -3.75
CA ASP A 447 -11.63 2.33 -4.94
C ASP A 447 -13.16 2.48 -4.78
N GLU A 448 -13.79 3.24 -5.68
CA GLU A 448 -15.23 3.55 -5.64
C GLU A 448 -16.14 2.34 -5.90
N THR A 449 -15.59 1.15 -6.19
CA THR A 449 -16.37 -0.10 -6.31
C THR A 449 -16.54 -0.81 -4.96
N VAL A 450 -15.78 -0.38 -3.97
CA VAL A 450 -15.82 -0.93 -2.62
C VAL A 450 -16.95 -0.28 -1.83
N LYS A 451 -17.87 -1.11 -1.33
CA LYS A 451 -19.06 -0.61 -0.61
C LYS A 451 -18.69 0.26 0.61
N PHE A 452 -17.68 -0.13 1.38
CA PHE A 452 -17.19 0.69 2.48
C PHE A 452 -16.85 2.12 2.02
N ARG A 453 -16.19 2.26 0.85
CA ARG A 453 -15.82 3.57 0.31
C ARG A 453 -17.06 4.38 -0.07
N THR A 454 -17.95 3.82 -0.86
CA THR A 454 -19.16 4.54 -1.32
C THR A 454 -20.12 4.87 -0.18
N ASP A 455 -20.25 4.00 0.80
CA ASP A 455 -21.06 4.27 1.99
C ASP A 455 -20.45 5.39 2.83
N THR A 456 -19.11 5.38 3.01
CA THR A 456 -18.40 6.40 3.77
C THR A 456 -18.45 7.77 3.07
N ASP A 457 -18.31 7.81 1.75
CA ASP A 457 -18.46 9.04 0.97
C ASP A 457 -19.90 9.62 1.12
N TYR A 458 -20.93 8.76 1.04
CA TYR A 458 -22.32 9.17 1.26
C TYR A 458 -22.53 9.79 2.65
N ILE A 459 -21.97 9.15 3.69
CA ILE A 459 -22.07 9.63 5.08
C ILE A 459 -21.41 11.00 5.23
N SER A 460 -20.23 11.15 4.65
CA SER A 460 -19.48 12.42 4.69
C SER A 460 -20.22 13.58 4.00
N GLU A 461 -20.96 13.28 2.94
CA GLU A 461 -21.72 14.29 2.19
C GLU A 461 -23.08 14.65 2.82
N ASN A 462 -23.71 13.72 3.56
CA ASN A 462 -25.12 13.85 3.93
C ASN A 462 -25.38 13.89 5.45
N LEU A 463 -24.42 13.53 6.30
CA LEU A 463 -24.65 13.44 7.73
C LEU A 463 -23.54 14.10 8.55
N THR A 464 -22.31 13.55 8.50
CA THR A 464 -21.22 13.96 9.41
C THR A 464 -19.86 13.64 8.80
N GLY A 465 -18.82 14.34 9.25
CA GLY A 465 -17.45 13.99 8.93
C GLY A 465 -17.07 12.62 9.48
N ILE A 466 -16.14 11.98 8.79
CA ILE A 466 -15.63 10.67 9.18
C ILE A 466 -14.26 10.76 9.87
N TYR A 467 -13.65 11.93 9.85
CA TYR A 467 -12.36 12.19 10.45
C TYR A 467 -12.52 12.86 11.80
N ASN A 468 -11.89 12.26 12.80
CA ASN A 468 -11.91 12.78 14.15
C ASN A 468 -10.50 13.16 14.60
N VAL A 469 -10.44 14.16 15.50
CA VAL A 469 -9.26 14.45 16.32
C VAL A 469 -9.73 14.52 17.78
N GLU A 470 -9.03 13.81 18.64
CA GLU A 470 -9.42 13.67 20.04
C GLU A 470 -8.35 14.25 20.94
N PHE A 471 -8.79 14.88 22.02
CA PHE A 471 -7.93 15.51 23.03
C PHE A 471 -8.35 15.01 24.42
N SER A 472 -7.40 14.44 25.18
CA SER A 472 -7.58 14.19 26.62
C SER A 472 -7.15 15.45 27.36
N VAL A 473 -8.13 16.28 27.78
CA VAL A 473 -7.87 17.57 28.43
C VAL A 473 -7.88 17.38 29.94
N GLY A 474 -6.75 17.61 30.57
CA GLY A 474 -6.58 17.43 32.01
C GLY A 474 -7.22 18.56 32.84
N ALA A 475 -7.71 18.21 34.02
CA ALA A 475 -8.28 19.16 35.00
C ALA A 475 -7.40 19.38 36.24
N GLY A 476 -6.18 18.84 36.22
CA GLY A 476 -5.14 19.13 37.23
C GLY A 476 -5.21 18.31 38.53
N GLU A 477 -6.41 17.86 38.93
CA GLU A 477 -6.61 17.07 40.16
C GLU A 477 -7.82 16.12 40.03
N SER A 478 -7.92 15.14 40.91
CA SER A 478 -9.13 14.27 40.98
C SER A 478 -10.37 15.09 41.28
N GLY A 479 -11.45 14.84 40.51
CA GLY A 479 -12.69 15.65 40.58
C GLY A 479 -12.52 17.07 40.02
N GLY A 480 -11.40 17.38 39.38
CA GLY A 480 -11.07 18.70 38.83
C GLY A 480 -11.97 19.13 37.67
N ILE A 481 -12.59 18.17 36.96
CA ILE A 481 -13.55 18.47 35.87
C ILE A 481 -14.76 19.29 36.34
N ASN A 482 -15.07 19.30 37.65
CA ASN A 482 -16.14 20.12 38.24
C ASN A 482 -15.68 21.54 38.59
N ASN A 483 -14.43 21.90 38.37
CA ASN A 483 -13.93 23.25 38.62
C ASN A 483 -14.52 24.19 37.56
N PRO A 484 -15.22 25.29 37.95
CA PRO A 484 -15.80 26.24 37.02
C PRO A 484 -14.77 26.90 36.10
N GLU A 485 -13.54 27.11 36.56
CA GLU A 485 -12.49 27.65 35.70
C GLU A 485 -12.09 26.67 34.61
N TYR A 486 -11.94 25.38 34.95
CA TYR A 486 -11.69 24.31 33.97
C TYR A 486 -12.82 24.26 32.94
N LEU A 487 -14.09 24.17 33.39
CA LEU A 487 -15.25 24.10 32.51
C LEU A 487 -15.35 25.32 31.58
N ARG A 488 -15.03 26.50 32.07
CA ARG A 488 -15.02 27.74 31.27
C ARG A 488 -13.92 27.70 30.21
N LYS A 489 -12.69 27.23 30.57
CA LYS A 489 -11.61 27.10 29.63
C LYS A 489 -11.86 26.01 28.61
N LEU A 490 -12.48 24.91 28.98
CA LEU A 490 -12.92 23.86 28.07
C LEU A 490 -13.97 24.37 27.08
N ASN A 491 -14.94 25.19 27.57
CA ASN A 491 -15.95 25.84 26.72
C ASN A 491 -15.29 26.85 25.74
N GLU A 492 -14.35 27.67 26.21
CA GLU A 492 -13.60 28.60 25.32
C GLU A 492 -12.85 27.82 24.22
N PHE A 493 -12.34 26.64 24.52
CA PHE A 493 -11.69 25.78 23.53
C PHE A 493 -12.68 25.16 22.56
N GLU A 494 -13.83 24.70 23.05
CA GLU A 494 -14.96 24.22 22.23
C GLU A 494 -15.44 25.28 21.26
N ASP A 495 -15.69 26.54 21.75
CA ASP A 495 -16.13 27.66 20.94
C ASP A 495 -15.10 28.00 19.84
N TRP A 496 -13.80 28.05 20.19
CA TRP A 496 -12.74 28.29 19.23
C TRP A 496 -12.67 27.18 18.18
N LEU A 497 -12.85 25.90 18.57
CA LEU A 497 -12.87 24.78 17.64
C LEU A 497 -14.05 24.91 16.66
N ASN A 498 -15.22 25.23 17.13
CA ASN A 498 -16.43 25.43 16.30
C ASN A 498 -16.27 26.58 15.28
N GLU A 499 -15.38 27.54 15.53
CA GLU A 499 -15.06 28.63 14.59
C GLU A 499 -14.07 28.20 13.48
N GLN A 500 -13.44 27.02 13.60
CA GLN A 500 -12.49 26.58 12.58
C GLN A 500 -13.23 26.06 11.33
N PRO A 501 -12.77 26.43 10.12
CA PRO A 501 -13.49 26.12 8.89
C PRO A 501 -13.55 24.61 8.57
N GLU A 502 -12.64 23.81 9.12
CA GLU A 502 -12.60 22.36 8.90
C GLU A 502 -13.53 21.59 9.85
N VAL A 503 -14.04 22.23 10.91
CA VAL A 503 -14.79 21.56 11.98
C VAL A 503 -16.27 21.47 11.62
N ILE A 504 -16.81 20.27 11.72
CA ILE A 504 -18.23 19.98 11.54
C ILE A 504 -18.94 19.95 12.90
N HIS A 505 -18.33 19.25 13.89
CA HIS A 505 -18.94 19.03 15.20
C HIS A 505 -17.86 18.91 16.28
N VAL A 506 -18.17 19.43 17.47
CA VAL A 506 -17.34 19.25 18.67
C VAL A 506 -18.17 18.57 19.75
N ASN A 507 -17.70 17.44 20.25
CA ASN A 507 -18.29 16.73 21.38
C ASN A 507 -17.41 16.96 22.61
N ALA A 508 -17.86 17.84 23.51
CA ALA A 508 -17.13 18.22 24.71
C ALA A 508 -17.98 18.07 25.96
N PHE A 509 -17.34 17.82 27.10
CA PHE A 509 -18.02 17.73 28.40
C PHE A 509 -18.61 19.07 28.85
N SER A 510 -18.03 20.20 28.40
CA SER A 510 -18.60 21.55 28.62
C SER A 510 -20.04 21.70 28.16
N GLU A 511 -20.38 21.07 27.01
CA GLU A 511 -21.75 21.08 26.48
C GLU A 511 -22.72 20.28 27.38
N VAL A 512 -22.30 19.14 27.90
CA VAL A 512 -23.10 18.36 28.86
C VAL A 512 -23.34 19.20 30.12
N ALA A 513 -22.32 19.87 30.65
CA ALA A 513 -22.43 20.72 31.82
C ALA A 513 -23.37 21.91 31.61
N ARG A 514 -23.31 22.60 30.46
CA ARG A 514 -24.21 23.68 30.07
C ARG A 514 -25.66 23.24 30.00
N ARG A 515 -25.89 22.10 29.35
CA ARG A 515 -27.21 21.52 29.13
C ARG A 515 -27.86 21.14 30.47
N VAL A 516 -27.16 20.45 31.35
CA VAL A 516 -27.65 20.03 32.65
C VAL A 516 -27.95 21.27 33.53
N ASN A 517 -27.07 22.28 33.51
CA ASN A 517 -27.30 23.53 34.23
C ASN A 517 -28.57 24.22 33.76
N ARG A 518 -28.81 24.32 32.44
CA ARG A 518 -30.07 24.89 31.90
C ARG A 518 -31.28 24.09 32.35
N SER A 519 -31.24 22.77 32.27
CA SER A 519 -32.36 21.92 32.67
C SER A 519 -32.70 22.07 34.16
N MET A 520 -31.71 22.14 35.05
CA MET A 520 -31.88 22.35 36.49
C MET A 520 -32.47 23.74 36.83
N HIS A 521 -32.48 24.68 35.88
CA HIS A 521 -33.10 25.99 35.98
C HIS A 521 -34.40 26.13 35.15
N GLY A 522 -35.11 25.00 34.94
CA GLY A 522 -36.40 25.00 34.22
C GLY A 522 -36.30 25.31 32.73
N ASP A 523 -35.22 24.89 32.10
CA ASP A 523 -34.89 25.11 30.66
C ASP A 523 -34.80 26.59 30.25
N ASP A 524 -34.47 27.49 31.20
CA ASP A 524 -34.22 28.91 30.91
C ASP A 524 -32.87 29.03 30.17
N GLU A 525 -32.91 29.57 28.96
CA GLU A 525 -31.73 29.79 28.10
C GLU A 525 -30.68 30.73 28.76
N ALA A 526 -31.05 31.54 29.74
CA ALA A 526 -30.08 32.34 30.50
C ALA A 526 -29.08 31.49 31.28
N TYR A 527 -29.46 30.25 31.61
CA TYR A 527 -28.59 29.26 32.30
C TYR A 527 -27.93 28.25 31.37
N TYR A 528 -28.00 28.44 30.07
CA TYR A 528 -27.21 27.67 29.13
C TYR A 528 -25.74 28.12 29.15
N GLN A 529 -25.11 27.89 30.30
CA GLN A 529 -23.73 28.23 30.61
C GLN A 529 -23.17 27.21 31.61
N VAL A 530 -21.85 27.17 31.77
CA VAL A 530 -21.22 26.30 32.77
C VAL A 530 -21.63 26.71 34.19
N PRO A 531 -21.80 25.75 35.13
CA PRO A 531 -22.15 26.05 36.55
C PRO A 531 -21.18 27.04 37.18
N GLY A 532 -21.69 27.88 38.07
CA GLY A 532 -20.96 29.00 38.66
C GLY A 532 -20.01 28.62 39.80
N ASN A 533 -20.23 27.48 40.42
CA ASN A 533 -19.40 26.97 41.53
C ASN A 533 -19.15 25.43 41.40
N ARG A 534 -18.14 24.93 42.12
CA ARG A 534 -17.68 23.55 42.02
C ARG A 534 -18.69 22.54 42.63
N GLU A 535 -19.30 22.91 43.73
CA GLU A 535 -20.28 22.07 44.43
C GLU A 535 -21.49 21.82 43.57
N GLU A 536 -22.01 22.86 42.93
CA GLU A 536 -23.12 22.80 41.99
C GLU A 536 -22.80 21.95 40.77
N ALA A 537 -21.63 22.17 40.15
CA ALA A 537 -21.18 21.37 39.03
C ALA A 537 -21.04 19.87 39.41
N ALA A 538 -20.51 19.57 40.59
CA ALA A 538 -20.36 18.20 41.07
C ALA A 538 -21.73 17.52 41.37
N GLN A 539 -22.67 18.28 41.94
CA GLN A 539 -24.02 17.81 42.22
C GLN A 539 -24.79 17.52 40.92
N TYR A 540 -24.71 18.43 39.96
CA TYR A 540 -25.38 18.24 38.66
C TYR A 540 -24.80 17.06 37.88
N LEU A 541 -23.48 16.89 37.86
CA LEU A 541 -22.85 15.74 37.26
C LEU A 541 -23.30 14.44 37.94
N LEU A 542 -23.36 14.42 39.28
CA LEU A 542 -23.77 13.22 40.01
C LEU A 542 -25.22 12.86 39.71
N LEU A 543 -26.13 13.85 39.71
CA LEU A 543 -27.55 13.64 39.38
C LEU A 543 -27.67 13.10 37.94
N TYR A 544 -26.93 13.65 37.01
CA TYR A 544 -26.94 13.21 35.61
C TYR A 544 -26.42 11.77 35.48
N GLU A 545 -25.27 11.45 36.09
CA GLU A 545 -24.70 10.09 36.07
C GLU A 545 -25.65 9.05 36.68
N LEU A 546 -26.35 9.39 37.78
CA LEU A 546 -27.30 8.48 38.41
C LEU A 546 -28.59 8.26 37.62
N SER A 547 -28.90 9.19 36.71
CA SER A 547 -30.11 9.14 35.87
C SER A 547 -29.85 8.47 34.51
N LEU A 548 -28.56 8.24 34.13
CA LEU A 548 -28.24 7.63 32.86
C LEU A 548 -28.56 6.14 32.83
N PRO A 549 -29.15 5.59 31.75
CA PRO A 549 -29.36 4.16 31.58
C PRO A 549 -28.02 3.41 31.48
N PHE A 550 -28.10 2.11 31.78
CA PHE A 550 -26.94 1.21 31.62
C PHE A 550 -26.40 1.26 30.17
N GLY A 551 -25.08 1.40 30.03
CA GLY A 551 -24.39 1.46 28.74
C GLY A 551 -24.40 2.84 28.09
N LEU A 552 -25.11 3.84 28.64
CA LEU A 552 -25.08 5.23 28.19
C LEU A 552 -24.38 6.17 29.18
N ASP A 553 -23.52 5.58 30.03
CA ASP A 553 -22.70 6.33 30.99
C ASP A 553 -21.69 7.27 30.30
N LEU A 554 -20.99 8.07 31.10
CA LEU A 554 -20.01 9.04 30.60
C LEU A 554 -18.56 8.51 30.51
N ASN A 555 -18.34 7.20 30.68
CA ASN A 555 -16.99 6.59 30.66
C ASN A 555 -16.25 6.79 29.34
N ASN A 556 -16.96 7.12 28.28
CA ASN A 556 -16.36 7.50 26.99
C ASN A 556 -15.88 8.96 26.93
N GLN A 557 -16.27 9.80 27.87
CA GLN A 557 -15.95 11.24 27.90
C GLN A 557 -15.18 11.65 29.15
N ILE A 558 -15.33 10.94 30.26
CA ILE A 558 -14.75 11.29 31.56
C ILE A 558 -13.97 10.10 32.09
N ASN A 559 -12.74 10.31 32.55
CA ASN A 559 -11.98 9.23 33.21
C ASN A 559 -12.50 8.93 34.62
N VAL A 560 -12.13 7.77 35.16
CA VAL A 560 -12.66 7.22 36.41
C VAL A 560 -12.52 8.16 37.62
N ASP A 561 -11.41 8.87 37.75
CA ASP A 561 -11.14 9.79 38.85
C ASP A 561 -11.59 11.23 38.60
N LYS A 562 -12.24 11.48 37.47
CA LYS A 562 -12.77 12.80 37.09
C LYS A 562 -11.69 13.88 37.03
N SER A 563 -10.49 13.50 36.59
CA SER A 563 -9.35 14.41 36.44
C SER A 563 -9.07 14.84 35.02
N GLU A 564 -9.72 14.22 34.03
CA GLU A 564 -9.56 14.51 32.61
C GLU A 564 -10.87 14.28 31.86
N THR A 565 -11.07 15.04 30.78
CA THR A 565 -12.19 14.79 29.84
C THR A 565 -11.69 14.58 28.42
N ARG A 566 -12.37 13.70 27.68
CA ARG A 566 -12.15 13.49 26.25
C ARG A 566 -13.00 14.46 25.47
N LEU A 567 -12.37 15.24 24.62
CA LEU A 567 -12.99 16.12 23.65
C LEU A 567 -12.75 15.56 22.26
N THR A 568 -13.82 15.33 21.50
CA THR A 568 -13.75 14.79 20.14
C THR A 568 -14.20 15.85 19.13
N VAL A 569 -13.34 16.14 18.17
CA VAL A 569 -13.62 17.07 17.07
C VAL A 569 -13.82 16.28 15.79
N THR A 570 -15.00 16.35 15.21
CA THR A 570 -15.29 15.81 13.88
C THR A 570 -15.01 16.87 12.84
N ILE A 571 -14.23 16.52 11.82
CA ILE A 571 -13.80 17.46 10.78
C ILE A 571 -14.18 16.96 9.38
N GLU A 572 -14.24 17.90 8.45
CA GLU A 572 -14.45 17.61 7.04
C GLU A 572 -13.35 16.70 6.46
N ASN A 573 -13.60 16.19 5.28
CA ASN A 573 -12.62 15.41 4.52
C ASN A 573 -11.51 16.36 4.01
N VAL A 574 -10.41 16.43 4.73
CA VAL A 574 -9.26 17.27 4.43
C VAL A 574 -8.02 16.43 4.12
N ASP A 575 -7.08 17.01 3.37
CA ASP A 575 -5.80 16.34 3.09
C ASP A 575 -4.94 16.17 4.36
N SER A 576 -4.00 15.20 4.30
CA SER A 576 -3.13 14.85 5.44
C SER A 576 -2.34 16.04 6.01
N ALA A 577 -1.94 16.99 5.17
CA ALA A 577 -1.17 18.16 5.62
C ALA A 577 -2.08 19.12 6.40
N SER A 578 -3.30 19.34 5.91
CA SER A 578 -4.33 20.17 6.57
C SER A 578 -4.74 19.57 7.91
N MET A 579 -4.92 18.22 7.98
CA MET A 579 -5.18 17.49 9.22
C MET A 579 -4.10 17.74 10.29
N ILE A 580 -2.84 17.57 9.92
CA ILE A 580 -1.71 17.81 10.83
C ILE A 580 -1.63 19.28 11.24
N ALA A 581 -1.88 20.20 10.31
CA ALA A 581 -1.88 21.64 10.59
C ALA A 581 -2.99 22.04 11.56
N PHE A 582 -4.20 21.48 11.39
CA PHE A 582 -5.32 21.67 12.30
C PHE A 582 -4.97 21.19 13.72
N SER A 583 -4.51 19.94 13.87
CA SER A 583 -4.10 19.40 15.17
C SER A 583 -3.08 20.30 15.87
N LYS A 584 -2.07 20.78 15.14
CA LYS A 584 -1.06 21.69 15.70
C LYS A 584 -1.64 23.06 16.10
N ARG A 585 -2.61 23.61 15.36
CA ARG A 585 -3.27 24.86 15.74
C ARG A 585 -4.05 24.67 17.04
N ALA A 586 -4.77 23.57 17.19
CA ALA A 586 -5.53 23.25 18.38
C ALA A 586 -4.61 23.04 19.61
N GLU A 587 -3.53 22.27 19.46
CA GLU A 587 -2.51 22.11 20.51
C GLU A 587 -1.87 23.43 20.93
N ASN A 588 -1.58 24.33 19.97
CA ASN A 588 -0.99 25.64 20.24
C ASN A 588 -1.99 26.56 20.95
N TRP A 589 -3.27 26.48 20.59
CA TRP A 589 -4.31 27.25 21.25
C TRP A 589 -4.41 26.86 22.75
N LEU A 590 -4.43 25.54 23.06
CA LEU A 590 -4.40 25.04 24.44
C LEU A 590 -3.18 25.57 25.20
N LYS A 591 -1.99 25.50 24.60
CA LYS A 591 -0.74 25.97 25.24
C LYS A 591 -0.74 27.48 25.52
N GLN A 592 -1.43 28.28 24.72
CA GLN A 592 -1.45 29.74 24.84
C GLN A 592 -2.56 30.27 25.75
N ASN A 593 -3.69 29.57 25.84
CA ASN A 593 -4.90 30.07 26.45
C ASN A 593 -5.33 29.32 27.70
N THR A 594 -4.66 28.23 28.05
CA THR A 594 -5.01 27.37 29.18
C THR A 594 -3.81 27.08 30.09
N PRO A 595 -4.04 26.73 31.37
CA PRO A 595 -3.00 26.23 32.27
C PRO A 595 -2.31 24.96 31.72
N GLU A 596 -1.07 24.70 32.15
CA GLU A 596 -0.24 23.59 31.68
C GLU A 596 -0.91 22.21 31.82
N TYR A 597 -1.69 21.98 32.86
CA TYR A 597 -2.41 20.72 33.07
C TYR A 597 -3.51 20.44 32.03
N MET A 598 -3.98 21.45 31.30
CA MET A 598 -4.94 21.30 30.20
C MET A 598 -4.26 21.06 28.83
N HIS A 599 -2.92 21.14 28.77
CA HIS A 599 -2.23 20.94 27.52
C HIS A 599 -2.39 19.48 27.05
N ALA A 600 -2.98 19.30 25.87
CA ALA A 600 -3.23 18.01 25.26
C ALA A 600 -2.69 17.96 23.83
N ILE A 601 -2.36 16.77 23.37
CA ILE A 601 -2.02 16.49 21.99
C ILE A 601 -3.23 15.88 21.27
N GLY A 602 -3.39 16.23 20.01
CA GLY A 602 -4.40 15.60 19.17
C GLY A 602 -3.99 14.17 18.80
N VAL A 603 -4.92 13.23 18.99
CA VAL A 603 -4.76 11.81 18.64
C VAL A 603 -6.00 11.30 17.92
N SER A 604 -5.83 10.44 16.94
CA SER A 604 -6.88 9.66 16.27
C SER A 604 -6.26 8.73 15.24
N PRO A 605 -6.97 7.68 14.78
CA PRO A 605 -6.50 6.85 13.66
C PRO A 605 -6.16 7.69 12.42
N THR A 606 -7.00 8.65 12.05
CA THR A 606 -6.80 9.52 10.88
C THR A 606 -5.52 10.35 10.98
N LEU A 607 -5.27 10.95 12.14
CA LEU A 607 -4.06 11.73 12.39
C LEU A 607 -2.81 10.84 12.42
N MET A 608 -2.94 9.62 12.96
CA MET A 608 -1.88 8.61 12.97
C MET A 608 -1.48 8.23 11.54
N PHE A 609 -2.43 7.91 10.66
CA PHE A 609 -2.15 7.61 9.26
C PHE A 609 -1.53 8.81 8.53
N SER A 610 -2.05 10.02 8.76
CA SER A 610 -1.51 11.24 8.16
C SER A 610 -0.04 11.47 8.55
N LYS A 611 0.30 11.37 9.82
CA LYS A 611 1.68 11.51 10.31
C LYS A 611 2.59 10.37 9.85
N LEU A 612 2.07 9.12 9.85
CA LEU A 612 2.81 7.94 9.39
C LEU A 612 3.25 8.09 7.94
N GLY A 613 2.36 8.55 7.08
CA GLY A 613 2.67 8.72 5.66
C GLY A 613 3.81 9.69 5.40
N PHE A 614 3.86 10.84 6.10
CA PHE A 614 4.97 11.78 5.98
C PHE A 614 6.29 11.20 6.50
N ARG A 615 6.27 10.47 7.62
CA ARG A 615 7.48 9.78 8.14
C ARG A 615 7.94 8.69 7.19
N GLN A 616 7.02 7.90 6.66
CA GLN A 616 7.32 6.89 5.65
C GLN A 616 8.03 7.51 4.44
N ALA A 617 7.55 8.66 3.95
CA ALA A 617 8.15 9.34 2.81
C ALA A 617 9.60 9.78 3.12
N ASP A 618 9.87 10.37 4.29
CA ASP A 618 11.23 10.79 4.71
C ASP A 618 12.17 9.60 4.89
N SER A 619 11.72 8.56 5.59
CA SER A 619 12.50 7.34 5.85
C SER A 619 12.83 6.59 4.56
N MET A 620 11.86 6.45 3.66
CA MET A 620 12.07 5.80 2.37
C MET A 620 12.98 6.63 1.44
N PHE A 621 12.93 7.95 1.50
CA PHE A 621 13.87 8.77 0.74
C PHE A 621 15.32 8.46 1.11
N LYS A 622 15.63 8.35 2.41
CA LYS A 622 16.95 7.95 2.92
C LYS A 622 17.31 6.52 2.48
N GLY A 623 16.38 5.57 2.63
CA GLY A 623 16.55 4.18 2.21
C GLY A 623 16.84 4.05 0.70
N ASN A 624 16.15 4.82 -0.12
CA ASN A 624 16.34 4.82 -1.57
C ASN A 624 17.71 5.36 -2.00
N ILE A 625 18.27 6.36 -1.30
CA ILE A 625 19.65 6.82 -1.53
C ILE A 625 20.64 5.70 -1.21
N ILE A 626 20.46 5.00 -0.09
CA ILE A 626 21.30 3.87 0.29
C ILE A 626 21.21 2.76 -0.77
N ALA A 627 20.00 2.42 -1.22
CA ALA A 627 19.79 1.46 -2.30
C ALA A 627 20.54 1.83 -3.57
N LEU A 628 20.42 3.08 -4.01
CA LEU A 628 21.10 3.57 -5.20
C LEU A 628 22.62 3.44 -5.10
N ILE A 629 23.20 3.75 -3.93
CA ILE A 629 24.63 3.57 -3.66
C ILE A 629 25.02 2.10 -3.71
N LEU A 630 24.29 1.22 -3.00
CA LEU A 630 24.58 -0.21 -2.96
C LEU A 630 24.46 -0.87 -4.35
N ILE A 631 23.39 -0.59 -5.07
CA ILE A 631 23.18 -1.09 -6.43
C ILE A 631 24.28 -0.59 -7.36
N SER A 632 24.64 0.69 -7.30
CA SER A 632 25.72 1.25 -8.10
C SER A 632 27.07 0.60 -7.78
N LEU A 633 27.34 0.32 -6.51
CA LEU A 633 28.55 -0.40 -6.08
C LEU A 633 28.58 -1.84 -6.64
N VAL A 634 27.45 -2.57 -6.56
CA VAL A 634 27.30 -3.90 -7.17
C VAL A 634 27.58 -3.84 -8.65
N LEU A 635 27.03 -2.84 -9.37
CA LEU A 635 27.27 -2.66 -10.80
C LEU A 635 28.73 -2.31 -11.13
N MET A 636 29.38 -1.42 -10.36
CA MET A 636 30.81 -1.11 -10.52
C MET A 636 31.68 -2.35 -10.38
N LEU A 637 31.40 -3.18 -9.37
CA LEU A 637 32.12 -4.43 -9.13
C LEU A 637 31.85 -5.46 -10.23
N ALA A 638 30.60 -5.61 -10.63
CA ALA A 638 30.15 -6.57 -11.64
C ALA A 638 30.69 -6.26 -13.03
N LEU A 639 30.54 -5.02 -13.48
CA LEU A 639 31.03 -4.55 -14.78
C LEU A 639 32.55 -4.32 -14.79
N ARG A 640 33.18 -4.24 -13.62
CA ARG A 640 34.64 -3.98 -13.46
C ARG A 640 35.07 -2.74 -14.22
N ASN A 641 34.26 -1.76 -14.20
CA ASN A 641 34.49 -0.47 -14.85
C ASN A 641 33.78 0.62 -14.04
N PHE A 642 34.56 1.39 -13.29
CA PHE A 642 34.04 2.47 -12.43
C PHE A 642 33.24 3.50 -13.23
N LYS A 643 33.75 3.90 -14.44
CA LYS A 643 33.07 4.88 -15.29
C LYS A 643 31.71 4.40 -15.75
N LEU A 644 31.58 3.13 -16.14
CA LEU A 644 30.32 2.55 -16.60
C LEU A 644 29.36 2.30 -15.43
N GLY A 645 29.89 1.91 -14.26
CA GLY A 645 29.08 1.80 -13.06
C GLY A 645 28.50 3.15 -12.61
N LEU A 646 29.28 4.23 -12.69
CA LEU A 646 28.77 5.58 -12.43
C LEU A 646 27.77 6.03 -13.51
N LEU A 647 28.06 5.73 -14.78
CA LEU A 647 27.16 6.07 -15.89
C LEU A 647 25.81 5.37 -15.77
N SER A 648 25.75 4.16 -15.19
CA SER A 648 24.50 3.39 -15.01
C SER A 648 23.53 4.04 -14.02
N ILE A 649 23.98 4.99 -13.19
CA ILE A 649 23.09 5.74 -12.30
C ILE A 649 22.04 6.53 -13.12
N ILE A 650 22.46 7.09 -14.24
CA ILE A 650 21.56 7.90 -15.09
C ILE A 650 20.37 7.06 -15.60
N PRO A 651 20.55 5.97 -16.35
CA PRO A 651 19.43 5.17 -16.83
C PRO A 651 18.63 4.48 -15.72
N ASN A 652 19.18 4.32 -14.51
CA ASN A 652 18.45 3.72 -13.38
C ASN A 652 17.57 4.72 -12.62
N VAL A 653 17.96 6.00 -12.54
CA VAL A 653 17.18 7.03 -11.85
C VAL A 653 16.18 7.71 -12.76
N THR A 654 16.53 7.93 -14.02
CA THR A 654 15.70 8.70 -14.96
C THR A 654 14.31 8.11 -15.22
N PRO A 655 14.09 6.78 -15.30
CA PRO A 655 12.75 6.21 -15.47
C PRO A 655 11.82 6.57 -14.32
N VAL A 656 12.35 6.63 -13.11
CA VAL A 656 11.59 7.00 -11.91
C VAL A 656 11.15 8.47 -12.00
N LEU A 657 12.08 9.38 -12.38
CA LEU A 657 11.74 10.79 -12.60
C LEU A 657 10.67 10.97 -13.69
N VAL A 658 10.78 10.20 -14.78
CA VAL A 658 9.78 10.22 -15.86
C VAL A 658 8.44 9.67 -15.36
N GLY A 659 8.46 8.57 -14.58
CA GLY A 659 7.25 7.95 -14.03
C GLY A 659 6.50 8.91 -13.11
N PHE A 660 7.16 9.49 -12.12
CA PHE A 660 6.55 10.48 -11.23
C PHE A 660 6.16 11.78 -11.95
N GLY A 661 6.89 12.17 -13.00
CA GLY A 661 6.52 13.32 -13.84
C GLY A 661 5.23 13.09 -14.61
N LEU A 662 5.07 11.93 -15.22
CA LEU A 662 3.83 11.53 -15.90
C LEU A 662 2.67 11.36 -14.92
N TRP A 663 2.93 10.81 -13.73
CA TRP A 663 1.95 10.68 -12.67
C TRP A 663 1.42 12.04 -12.20
N ALA A 664 2.31 13.03 -12.08
CA ALA A 664 1.92 14.41 -11.73
C ALA A 664 0.99 15.06 -12.76
N LEU A 665 1.10 14.66 -14.03
CA LEU A 665 0.18 15.11 -15.08
C LEU A 665 -1.18 14.37 -15.04
N TYR A 666 -1.22 13.19 -14.42
CA TYR A 666 -2.41 12.35 -14.36
C TYR A 666 -3.25 12.61 -13.09
N LYS A 667 -2.65 12.47 -11.91
CA LYS A 667 -3.34 12.58 -10.61
C LYS A 667 -2.74 13.63 -9.66
N ALA A 668 -1.48 13.96 -9.79
CA ALA A 668 -0.73 14.91 -8.97
C ALA A 668 -0.73 14.62 -7.45
N GLN A 669 -1.17 13.44 -7.03
CA GLN A 669 -1.20 12.99 -5.64
C GLN A 669 -0.43 11.69 -5.50
N ILE A 670 0.37 11.56 -4.45
CA ILE A 670 1.10 10.36 -4.08
C ILE A 670 0.71 9.93 -2.66
N ASN A 671 0.54 8.63 -2.48
CA ASN A 671 0.24 8.01 -1.20
C ASN A 671 1.42 7.18 -0.68
N THR A 672 1.30 6.65 0.52
CA THR A 672 2.31 5.81 1.18
C THR A 672 2.73 4.60 0.33
N GLY A 673 1.82 3.96 -0.40
CA GLY A 673 2.13 2.83 -1.28
C GLY A 673 3.01 3.20 -2.47
N MET A 674 2.92 4.44 -2.97
CA MET A 674 3.75 4.91 -4.08
C MET A 674 5.17 5.28 -3.66
N VAL A 675 5.37 5.64 -2.40
CA VAL A 675 6.69 6.04 -1.88
C VAL A 675 7.71 4.90 -1.94
N ILE A 676 7.26 3.66 -1.76
CA ILE A 676 8.13 2.47 -1.82
C ILE A 676 8.53 2.08 -3.25
N VAL A 677 7.80 2.57 -4.27
CA VAL A 677 8.01 2.18 -5.67
C VAL A 677 9.40 2.56 -6.17
N PHE A 678 9.96 3.66 -5.68
CA PHE A 678 11.30 4.08 -6.08
C PHE A 678 12.34 2.98 -5.78
N GLY A 679 12.42 2.49 -4.54
CA GLY A 679 13.37 1.44 -4.14
C GLY A 679 13.13 0.11 -4.86
N MET A 680 11.86 -0.30 -4.92
CA MET A 680 11.45 -1.51 -5.62
C MET A 680 11.83 -1.48 -7.11
N THR A 681 11.49 -0.40 -7.80
CA THR A 681 11.74 -0.27 -9.25
C THR A 681 13.22 -0.10 -9.58
N LEU A 682 14.03 0.50 -8.71
CA LEU A 682 15.48 0.51 -8.88
C LEU A 682 16.04 -0.91 -9.05
N GLY A 683 15.59 -1.86 -8.22
CA GLY A 683 15.99 -3.27 -8.34
C GLY A 683 15.57 -3.92 -9.65
N ILE A 684 14.39 -3.54 -10.18
CA ILE A 684 13.80 -4.10 -11.39
C ILE A 684 14.44 -3.51 -12.66
N ILE A 685 14.59 -2.19 -12.73
CA ILE A 685 15.09 -1.47 -13.91
C ILE A 685 16.55 -1.83 -14.22
N VAL A 686 17.35 -2.05 -13.20
CA VAL A 686 18.77 -2.42 -13.33
C VAL A 686 18.96 -3.69 -14.17
N ASP A 687 17.96 -4.59 -14.25
CA ASP A 687 18.01 -5.82 -15.05
C ASP A 687 18.32 -5.51 -16.52
N ASP A 688 17.54 -4.65 -17.17
CA ASP A 688 17.72 -4.28 -18.57
C ASP A 688 19.08 -3.59 -18.80
N THR A 689 19.43 -2.64 -17.93
CA THR A 689 20.73 -1.93 -17.96
C THR A 689 21.91 -2.90 -17.85
N VAL A 690 21.88 -3.85 -16.90
CA VAL A 690 22.96 -4.86 -16.70
C VAL A 690 23.13 -5.75 -17.92
N HIS A 691 22.04 -6.28 -18.44
CA HIS A 691 22.07 -7.14 -19.62
C HIS A 691 22.61 -6.40 -20.85
N PHE A 692 22.18 -5.16 -21.10
CA PHE A 692 22.65 -4.34 -22.21
C PHE A 692 24.15 -4.03 -22.07
N MET A 693 24.56 -3.51 -20.91
CA MET A 693 25.97 -3.12 -20.66
C MET A 693 26.90 -4.31 -20.65
N SER A 694 26.47 -5.47 -20.15
CA SER A 694 27.27 -6.71 -20.20
C SER A 694 27.58 -7.14 -21.62
N LYS A 695 26.61 -7.07 -22.56
CA LYS A 695 26.82 -7.42 -23.97
C LYS A 695 27.66 -6.36 -24.70
N PHE A 696 27.43 -5.08 -24.41
CA PHE A 696 28.26 -3.98 -24.90
C PHE A 696 29.74 -4.19 -24.53
N LEU A 697 30.02 -4.41 -23.24
CA LEU A 697 31.38 -4.66 -22.75
C LEU A 697 31.99 -5.94 -23.35
N ARG A 698 31.18 -6.98 -23.52
CA ARG A 698 31.62 -8.21 -24.17
C ARG A 698 32.04 -7.94 -25.61
N ALA A 699 31.22 -7.21 -26.37
CA ALA A 699 31.54 -6.84 -27.76
C ALA A 699 32.90 -6.13 -27.87
N GLN A 700 33.17 -5.21 -26.96
CA GLN A 700 34.46 -4.51 -26.91
C GLN A 700 35.63 -5.41 -26.47
N ARG A 701 35.40 -6.26 -25.44
CA ARG A 701 36.50 -7.04 -24.82
C ARG A 701 36.85 -8.35 -25.56
N GLU A 702 35.85 -9.04 -26.11
CA GLU A 702 36.00 -10.34 -26.78
C GLU A 702 36.17 -10.19 -28.31
N TYR A 703 35.44 -9.25 -28.93
CA TYR A 703 35.45 -9.09 -30.39
C TYR A 703 36.21 -7.86 -30.87
N GLY A 704 36.65 -6.96 -29.94
CA GLY A 704 37.40 -5.75 -30.32
C GLY A 704 36.55 -4.67 -31.03
N TYR A 705 35.23 -4.76 -30.93
CA TYR A 705 34.31 -3.82 -31.58
C TYR A 705 34.48 -2.40 -31.03
N ASP A 706 34.34 -1.41 -31.88
CA ASP A 706 34.20 -0.01 -31.45
C ASP A 706 32.85 0.21 -30.71
N ALA A 707 32.65 1.38 -30.12
CA ALA A 707 31.44 1.65 -29.32
C ALA A 707 30.14 1.56 -30.14
N ARG A 708 30.14 2.00 -31.40
CA ARG A 708 28.96 1.93 -32.28
C ARG A 708 28.62 0.48 -32.66
N GLN A 709 29.65 -0.27 -33.07
CA GLN A 709 29.49 -1.71 -33.36
C GLN A 709 29.06 -2.51 -32.13
N ALA A 710 29.61 -2.17 -30.96
CA ALA A 710 29.27 -2.83 -29.71
C ALA A 710 27.79 -2.56 -29.29
N VAL A 711 27.25 -1.34 -29.53
CA VAL A 711 25.84 -1.01 -29.34
C VAL A 711 24.98 -1.86 -30.29
N VAL A 712 25.28 -1.89 -31.60
CA VAL A 712 24.50 -2.71 -32.55
C VAL A 712 24.51 -4.20 -32.15
N TYR A 713 25.66 -4.73 -31.71
CA TYR A 713 25.78 -6.10 -31.23
C TYR A 713 24.92 -6.33 -29.96
N ALA A 714 24.87 -5.37 -29.03
CA ALA A 714 24.03 -5.47 -27.85
C ALA A 714 22.54 -5.55 -28.23
N PHE A 715 22.07 -4.67 -29.11
CA PHE A 715 20.70 -4.73 -29.63
C PHE A 715 20.36 -6.08 -30.30
N GLU A 716 21.25 -6.60 -31.11
CA GLU A 716 21.05 -7.88 -31.81
C GLU A 716 20.96 -9.06 -30.85
N THR A 717 21.74 -9.05 -29.76
CA THR A 717 21.86 -10.18 -28.85
C THR A 717 20.86 -10.18 -27.72
N VAL A 718 20.54 -9.00 -27.14
CA VAL A 718 19.62 -8.91 -25.99
C VAL A 718 18.35 -8.12 -26.25
N GLY A 719 18.27 -7.30 -27.30
CA GLY A 719 17.10 -6.43 -27.52
C GLY A 719 15.77 -7.16 -27.53
N LYS A 720 15.72 -8.38 -28.10
CA LYS A 720 14.51 -9.21 -28.06
C LYS A 720 14.20 -9.70 -26.64
N ALA A 721 15.22 -10.05 -25.85
CA ALA A 721 15.01 -10.54 -24.50
C ALA A 721 14.48 -9.42 -23.60
N LEU A 722 15.10 -8.23 -23.67
CA LEU A 722 14.68 -7.05 -22.90
C LEU A 722 13.22 -6.66 -23.18
N VAL A 723 12.82 -6.52 -24.45
CA VAL A 723 11.41 -6.26 -24.79
C VAL A 723 10.49 -7.35 -24.26
N THR A 724 10.94 -8.60 -24.30
CA THR A 724 10.14 -9.75 -23.82
C THR A 724 9.94 -9.69 -22.31
N THR A 725 11.00 -9.46 -21.53
CA THR A 725 10.92 -9.34 -20.07
C THR A 725 10.08 -8.13 -19.66
N THR A 726 10.30 -6.99 -20.29
CA THR A 726 9.50 -5.78 -20.04
C THR A 726 8.00 -6.00 -20.33
N ILE A 727 7.62 -6.69 -21.41
CA ILE A 727 6.21 -7.03 -21.67
C ILE A 727 5.64 -7.92 -20.58
N VAL A 728 6.39 -8.92 -20.09
CA VAL A 728 5.94 -9.78 -18.98
C VAL A 728 5.72 -8.96 -17.72
N LEU A 729 6.65 -8.06 -17.39
CA LEU A 729 6.54 -7.17 -16.24
C LEU A 729 5.33 -6.23 -16.38
N ILE A 730 5.16 -5.58 -17.53
CA ILE A 730 4.01 -4.70 -17.80
C ILE A 730 2.70 -5.47 -17.61
N VAL A 731 2.57 -6.65 -18.18
CA VAL A 731 1.35 -7.45 -18.06
C VAL A 731 1.13 -7.90 -16.61
N GLY A 732 2.19 -8.28 -15.89
CA GLY A 732 2.10 -8.65 -14.48
C GLY A 732 1.63 -7.51 -13.59
N PHE A 733 2.24 -6.34 -13.71
CA PHE A 733 1.82 -5.17 -12.94
C PHE A 733 0.45 -4.63 -13.40
N ALA A 734 0.04 -4.85 -14.67
CA ALA A 734 -1.31 -4.52 -15.14
C ALA A 734 -2.40 -5.37 -14.46
N VAL A 735 -2.09 -6.61 -14.10
CA VAL A 735 -2.99 -7.44 -13.27
C VAL A 735 -3.09 -6.85 -11.86
N LEU A 736 -1.94 -6.53 -11.25
CA LEU A 736 -1.93 -5.93 -9.92
C LEU A 736 -2.61 -4.55 -9.88
N ALA A 737 -2.55 -3.79 -10.97
CA ALA A 737 -3.25 -2.51 -11.10
C ALA A 737 -4.79 -2.64 -11.05
N GLN A 738 -5.34 -3.87 -11.16
CA GLN A 738 -6.77 -4.15 -10.96
C GLN A 738 -7.14 -4.37 -9.48
N SER A 739 -6.20 -4.26 -8.56
CA SER A 739 -6.49 -4.30 -7.12
C SER A 739 -7.49 -3.20 -6.75
N HIS A 740 -8.49 -3.55 -5.95
CA HIS A 740 -9.43 -2.60 -5.37
C HIS A 740 -8.83 -1.84 -4.17
N PHE A 741 -7.66 -2.31 -3.70
CA PHE A 741 -6.90 -1.61 -2.69
C PHE A 741 -5.96 -0.61 -3.37
N ALA A 742 -6.29 0.67 -3.28
CA ALA A 742 -5.66 1.73 -4.06
C ALA A 742 -4.14 1.86 -3.80
N LEU A 743 -3.65 1.50 -2.60
CA LEU A 743 -2.21 1.49 -2.35
C LEU A 743 -1.51 0.51 -3.31
N ASN A 744 -2.06 -0.71 -3.48
CA ASN A 744 -1.52 -1.72 -4.40
C ASN A 744 -1.72 -1.33 -5.86
N SER A 745 -2.91 -0.83 -6.19
CA SER A 745 -3.27 -0.41 -7.55
C SER A 745 -2.39 0.75 -8.03
N TYR A 746 -2.23 1.81 -7.24
CA TYR A 746 -1.39 2.97 -7.63
C TYR A 746 0.09 2.64 -7.66
N MET A 747 0.56 1.80 -6.71
CA MET A 747 1.91 1.25 -6.75
C MET A 747 2.17 0.50 -8.05
N ALA A 748 1.22 -0.34 -8.50
CA ALA A 748 1.34 -1.08 -9.74
C ALA A 748 1.28 -0.16 -10.97
N GLN A 749 0.35 0.80 -11.02
CA GLN A 749 0.19 1.74 -12.13
C GLN A 749 1.46 2.59 -12.35
N ILE A 750 2.02 3.17 -11.28
CA ILE A 750 3.25 3.95 -11.43
C ILE A 750 4.44 3.07 -11.80
N THR A 751 4.49 1.83 -11.29
CA THR A 751 5.51 0.84 -11.67
C THR A 751 5.44 0.50 -13.15
N LEU A 752 4.23 0.35 -13.73
CA LEU A 752 4.03 0.18 -15.17
C LEU A 752 4.64 1.32 -15.99
N ILE A 753 4.37 2.55 -15.58
CA ILE A 753 4.88 3.75 -16.25
C ILE A 753 6.41 3.78 -16.17
N ILE A 754 6.97 3.48 -15.00
CA ILE A 754 8.42 3.48 -14.76
C ILE A 754 9.11 2.40 -15.59
N ILE A 755 8.60 1.15 -15.59
CA ILE A 755 9.18 0.03 -16.34
C ILE A 755 9.10 0.30 -17.86
N SER A 756 7.98 0.84 -18.34
CA SER A 756 7.83 1.23 -19.75
C SER A 756 8.82 2.32 -20.14
N SER A 757 9.01 3.31 -19.27
CA SER A 757 9.98 4.39 -19.47
C SER A 757 11.43 3.87 -19.43
N ALA A 758 11.71 2.88 -18.56
CA ALA A 758 13.03 2.27 -18.46
C ALA A 758 13.46 1.61 -19.76
N LEU A 759 12.60 0.82 -20.41
CA LEU A 759 12.91 0.21 -21.71
C LEU A 759 13.22 1.27 -22.78
N ILE A 760 12.47 2.38 -22.80
CA ILE A 760 12.73 3.46 -23.76
C ILE A 760 14.08 4.11 -23.48
N ILE A 761 14.40 4.38 -22.22
CA ILE A 761 15.65 4.99 -21.79
C ILE A 761 16.84 4.05 -22.08
N ASP A 762 16.70 2.76 -21.81
CA ASP A 762 17.72 1.76 -22.07
C ASP A 762 17.94 1.50 -23.58
N PHE A 763 16.97 1.81 -24.42
CA PHE A 763 17.12 1.69 -25.88
C PHE A 763 17.56 2.99 -26.56
N ILE A 764 17.36 4.14 -25.94
CA ILE A 764 17.68 5.44 -26.57
C ILE A 764 18.82 6.16 -25.86
N LEU A 765 18.66 6.41 -24.56
CA LEU A 765 19.63 7.23 -23.79
C LEU A 765 20.88 6.44 -23.42
N LEU A 766 20.74 5.25 -22.84
CA LEU A 766 21.88 4.42 -22.40
C LEU A 766 22.89 4.15 -23.54
N PRO A 767 22.49 3.60 -24.71
CA PRO A 767 23.42 3.33 -25.79
C PRO A 767 24.05 4.62 -26.37
N SER A 768 23.28 5.72 -26.42
CA SER A 768 23.79 7.02 -26.83
C SER A 768 24.89 7.53 -25.88
N LEU A 769 24.67 7.44 -24.58
CA LEU A 769 25.66 7.80 -23.55
C LEU A 769 26.90 6.88 -23.60
N LEU A 770 26.73 5.59 -23.84
CA LEU A 770 27.83 4.64 -23.99
C LEU A 770 28.75 5.01 -25.19
N ILE A 771 28.15 5.43 -26.29
CA ILE A 771 28.92 5.88 -27.46
C ILE A 771 29.67 7.20 -27.17
N LEU A 772 28.99 8.17 -26.56
CA LEU A 772 29.55 9.48 -26.28
C LEU A 772 30.67 9.45 -25.21
N THR A 773 30.57 8.55 -24.25
CA THR A 773 31.54 8.41 -23.15
C THR A 773 32.67 7.40 -23.43
N ALA A 774 32.57 6.62 -24.52
CA ALA A 774 33.58 5.66 -24.88
C ALA A 774 34.90 6.33 -25.24
N SER A 775 35.97 5.92 -24.60
CA SER A 775 37.34 6.33 -24.98
C SER A 775 37.64 5.80 -26.39
N LYS A 776 38.29 6.64 -27.24
CA LYS A 776 38.76 6.18 -28.56
C LYS A 776 39.53 4.86 -28.39
N PRO A 777 39.28 3.84 -29.22
CA PRO A 777 40.02 2.60 -29.12
C PRO A 777 41.53 2.88 -29.34
N LYS A 778 42.35 2.42 -28.40
CA LYS A 778 43.79 2.27 -28.65
C LYS A 778 43.90 1.33 -29.83
N ALA A 779 44.53 1.78 -30.92
CA ALA A 779 44.80 0.97 -32.10
C ALA A 779 45.46 -0.34 -31.66
N VAL A 780 44.69 -1.43 -31.66
CA VAL A 780 45.23 -2.78 -31.57
C VAL A 780 45.73 -3.10 -32.96
N ALA A 781 47.00 -3.41 -33.04
CA ALA A 781 47.64 -3.88 -34.29
C ALA A 781 46.78 -4.95 -34.95
N THR A 782 46.45 -4.75 -36.19
CA THR A 782 45.67 -5.65 -37.03
C THR A 782 46.18 -7.09 -36.90
N PRO A 783 45.35 -8.09 -36.51
CA PRO A 783 45.77 -9.45 -36.65
C PRO A 783 45.93 -9.78 -38.12
N GLU A 784 47.10 -10.28 -38.52
CA GLU A 784 47.35 -10.84 -39.86
C GLU A 784 46.20 -11.78 -40.24
N LYS A 785 45.70 -11.55 -41.47
CA LYS A 785 44.72 -12.46 -42.09
C LYS A 785 45.31 -13.89 -42.11
N VAL A 786 44.82 -14.74 -41.24
CA VAL A 786 45.07 -16.20 -41.35
C VAL A 786 44.32 -16.64 -42.61
N GLN A 787 45.07 -16.90 -43.66
CA GLN A 787 44.56 -17.59 -44.86
C GLN A 787 44.06 -18.98 -44.47
N PRO A 788 42.90 -19.45 -44.97
CA PRO A 788 42.47 -20.80 -44.73
C PRO A 788 43.45 -21.80 -45.41
N GLN A 789 44.15 -22.57 -44.63
CA GLN A 789 44.87 -23.72 -45.16
C GLN A 789 43.89 -24.73 -45.74
N VAL A 790 43.93 -24.91 -47.05
CA VAL A 790 43.26 -26.00 -47.75
C VAL A 790 44.03 -27.28 -47.44
N ILE A 791 43.44 -28.11 -46.57
CA ILE A 791 43.86 -29.46 -46.39
C ILE A 791 43.30 -30.26 -47.57
N LYS A 792 44.21 -30.64 -48.50
CA LYS A 792 43.95 -31.62 -49.53
C LYS A 792 44.13 -33.03 -48.94
N SER A 793 43.14 -33.88 -49.27
CA SER A 793 43.01 -35.36 -49.19
C SER A 793 42.74 -35.93 -47.82
#